data_c8c64e35e2f5efca8a5346056e4ae1de
#
_entry.id   c8c64e35e2f5efca8a5346056e4ae1de
#
_cell.length_a   1.000
_cell.length_b   1.000
_cell.length_c   1.000
_cell.angle_alpha   90.00
_cell.angle_beta   90.00
_cell.angle_gamma   90.00
#
_symmetry.space_group_name_H-M   'P 1'
#
loop_
_entity.id
_entity.type
_entity.pdbx_description
1 polymer ?
#
loop_
_entity_poly.entity_id
_entity_poly.type
_entity_poly.pdbx_seq_one_letter_code
_entity_poly.pdbx_strand_id
1 'polypeptide(L)'
;MAVVEMRKLTVIGLNSSRTPFIHELMHLGVVEIDSNEGVINDEEWMPDIFRTSNSADVSRLEADISRVSTALEAIGKYDTAKKPLFPSRIKLDRGDFAKLMDSIKTETELNVDKAVETYKDIADRRTEINRLRGLIAGLKPWETLDIPLEMNETEHALVQLGAAPVKTDTVQMTADVQAAAPSVIVQEVSKDKQQKYYAFICLKEEKEQLLEALRPYNFSAVTLADQKGTATEAMHRYEKEIEKNEKNIAEDEEILKKLVAYREHIEFLYDSLMMRRDRARVVGDMVSTEMVFYFDGWMPAKAQPEVEALLKEYEFYYNIEEPDPDDESVPVLLQNNSIVTPFEAVTGMYSLPGRHDIDPTAILAPFYFLFFGLMLSDAAYGLILTTLCAIILKKYKPEGTTHRMIKMFMFCGLSTFMWGALFGGWFGNFFTVAAKTFFGKEFVIRPLWFDPLSEPMRLLVVSLILGAIHLFVGMGVQAYMDIKDGRPLDALFDIGLWYLLLIGIVLFAFGGKLGAGAVGIGKIMAIVGAVGILLTGGRKKKGIFGKLTGGLGSLYGITSYLSDVLSYSRLLALGLATGVVAQVFNTLGSLAGGGIAGSILLIVVFAFGTVFNIAINALGAFVHSCRLQYVEFFGKFYTGGGRPFAPFERKTKYIKILKEGNDNVK
;
A
#
# COMPACT_ATOMS: atom_id res chain seq x y z
N MET A 1 20.57 22.76 4.78
CA MET A 1 19.19 22.57 4.30
C MET A 1 18.97 21.07 4.14
N ALA A 2 17.79 20.57 4.43
CA ALA A 2 17.51 19.14 4.32
C ALA A 2 17.30 18.67 2.85
N VAL A 3 16.95 19.60 1.96
CA VAL A 3 16.92 19.37 0.52
C VAL A 3 18.35 19.37 0.01
N VAL A 4 18.76 18.24 -0.58
CA VAL A 4 20.11 18.07 -1.17
C VAL A 4 20.19 18.84 -2.46
N GLU A 5 21.30 19.55 -2.65
CA GLU A 5 21.61 20.27 -3.88
C GLU A 5 21.88 19.27 -5.01
N MET A 6 21.18 19.44 -6.12
CA MET A 6 21.28 18.57 -7.29
C MET A 6 22.08 19.27 -8.40
N ARG A 7 22.77 18.48 -9.22
CA ARG A 7 23.52 18.92 -10.41
C ARG A 7 22.98 18.20 -11.63
N LYS A 8 22.87 18.89 -12.74
CA LYS A 8 22.57 18.29 -14.03
C LYS A 8 23.86 17.74 -14.62
N LEU A 9 23.80 16.51 -15.08
CA LEU A 9 24.91 15.77 -15.67
C LEU A 9 24.56 15.45 -17.11
N THR A 10 25.41 15.87 -18.05
CA THR A 10 25.34 15.46 -19.45
C THR A 10 26.56 14.62 -19.78
N VAL A 11 26.39 13.48 -20.42
CA VAL A 11 27.48 12.54 -20.75
C VAL A 11 27.41 12.14 -22.22
N ILE A 12 28.56 12.18 -22.89
CA ILE A 12 28.76 11.64 -24.24
C ILE A 12 29.90 10.63 -24.19
N GLY A 13 29.66 9.39 -24.59
CA GLY A 13 30.62 8.32 -24.52
C GLY A 13 30.60 7.39 -25.74
N LEU A 14 31.64 6.58 -25.91
CA LEU A 14 31.73 5.60 -26.99
C LEU A 14 30.84 4.38 -26.70
N ASN A 15 30.10 3.91 -27.71
CA ASN A 15 29.25 2.73 -27.61
C ASN A 15 30.00 1.46 -27.19
N SER A 16 31.29 1.33 -27.53
CA SER A 16 32.14 0.19 -27.13
C SER A 16 32.31 0.06 -25.61
N SER A 17 32.34 1.19 -24.91
CA SER A 17 32.53 1.26 -23.45
C SER A 17 31.21 1.40 -22.67
N ARG A 18 30.06 1.48 -23.34
CA ARG A 18 28.74 1.73 -22.72
C ARG A 18 28.36 0.66 -21.70
N THR A 19 28.47 -0.61 -22.05
CA THR A 19 28.01 -1.72 -21.18
C THR A 19 28.79 -1.80 -19.86
N PRO A 20 30.14 -1.79 -19.84
CA PRO A 20 30.88 -1.78 -18.58
C PRO A 20 30.63 -0.49 -17.78
N PHE A 21 30.55 0.66 -18.42
CA PHE A 21 30.24 1.93 -17.76
C PHE A 21 28.88 1.91 -17.04
N ILE A 22 27.81 1.45 -17.71
CA ILE A 22 26.47 1.34 -17.10
C ILE A 22 26.49 0.38 -15.90
N HIS A 23 27.30 -0.66 -15.96
CA HIS A 23 27.46 -1.59 -14.85
C HIS A 23 28.08 -0.91 -13.62
N GLU A 24 29.11 -0.10 -13.80
CA GLU A 24 29.76 0.65 -12.71
C GLU A 24 28.89 1.83 -12.24
N LEU A 25 28.21 2.51 -13.15
CA LEU A 25 27.26 3.59 -12.80
C LEU A 25 26.12 3.06 -11.92
N MET A 26 25.57 1.88 -12.27
CA MET A 26 24.56 1.19 -11.45
C MET A 26 25.13 0.78 -10.07
N HIS A 27 26.44 0.54 -10.00
CA HIS A 27 27.11 0.22 -8.74
C HIS A 27 27.25 1.44 -7.84
N LEU A 28 27.63 2.58 -8.39
CA LEU A 28 27.64 3.85 -7.65
C LEU A 28 26.25 4.18 -7.09
N GLY A 29 25.20 4.03 -7.91
CA GLY A 29 23.82 4.21 -7.50
C GLY A 29 23.52 5.64 -7.00
N VAL A 30 24.13 6.65 -7.64
CA VAL A 30 24.01 8.07 -7.26
C VAL A 30 23.56 8.97 -8.41
N VAL A 31 23.35 8.42 -9.60
CA VAL A 31 22.90 9.16 -10.77
C VAL A 31 21.50 8.69 -11.17
N GLU A 32 20.56 9.59 -11.34
CA GLU A 32 19.30 9.36 -12.02
C GLU A 32 19.46 9.70 -13.49
N ILE A 33 19.13 8.76 -14.37
CA ILE A 33 19.17 8.97 -15.83
C ILE A 33 17.80 9.46 -16.26
N ASP A 34 17.76 10.58 -16.98
CA ASP A 34 16.51 11.16 -17.46
C ASP A 34 16.09 10.51 -18.78
N SER A 35 14.79 10.43 -19.03
CA SER A 35 14.28 9.99 -20.33
C SER A 35 14.40 11.16 -21.31
N ASN A 36 15.28 11.02 -22.30
CA ASN A 36 15.55 12.07 -23.32
C ASN A 36 14.45 12.17 -24.38
N GLU A 37 13.15 12.11 -23.98
CA GLU A 37 12.03 12.21 -24.92
C GLU A 37 12.00 13.56 -25.66
N GLY A 38 12.45 14.63 -25.01
CA GLY A 38 12.49 15.98 -25.59
C GLY A 38 13.54 16.16 -26.70
N VAL A 39 14.70 15.53 -26.56
CA VAL A 39 15.83 15.66 -27.52
C VAL A 39 15.52 14.96 -28.86
N ILE A 40 14.70 13.94 -28.86
CA ILE A 40 14.38 13.15 -30.05
C ILE A 40 13.28 13.81 -30.90
N ASN A 41 12.44 14.65 -30.27
CA ASN A 41 11.35 15.34 -30.96
C ASN A 41 11.80 16.67 -31.63
N ASP A 42 13.06 17.09 -31.45
CA ASP A 42 13.61 18.27 -32.09
C ASP A 42 14.07 17.88 -33.51
N GLU A 43 13.21 18.08 -34.53
CA GLU A 43 13.43 17.70 -35.91
C GLU A 43 14.66 18.39 -36.56
N GLU A 44 15.25 19.40 -35.90
CA GLU A 44 16.43 20.12 -36.40
C GLU A 44 17.77 19.40 -36.12
N TRP A 45 17.81 18.43 -35.22
CA TRP A 45 19.04 17.77 -34.78
C TRP A 45 19.17 16.32 -35.29
N MET A 46 19.62 16.15 -36.51
CA MET A 46 20.25 14.97 -37.12
C MET A 46 19.37 13.77 -37.54
N PRO A 47 19.44 13.37 -38.82
CA PRO A 47 18.83 12.13 -39.33
C PRO A 47 19.47 10.83 -38.80
N ASP A 48 20.59 10.90 -38.06
CA ASP A 48 21.39 9.75 -37.62
C ASP A 48 21.26 9.43 -36.13
N ILE A 49 20.38 10.12 -35.40
CA ILE A 49 20.10 9.86 -33.99
C ILE A 49 18.96 8.85 -33.88
N PHE A 50 19.20 7.75 -33.19
CA PHE A 50 18.17 6.74 -32.93
C PHE A 50 18.18 6.32 -31.45
N ARG A 51 17.01 5.97 -30.95
CA ARG A 51 16.92 5.22 -29.69
C ARG A 51 17.53 3.84 -29.90
N THR A 52 18.40 3.42 -29.00
CA THR A 52 18.84 2.03 -28.99
C THR A 52 17.63 1.15 -28.74
N SER A 53 17.15 0.46 -29.79
CA SER A 53 15.98 -0.43 -29.69
C SER A 53 16.33 -1.67 -28.87
N ASN A 54 16.22 -1.58 -27.56
CA ASN A 54 16.40 -2.72 -26.64
C ASN A 54 15.05 -3.32 -26.21
N SER A 55 13.96 -2.94 -26.87
CA SER A 55 12.61 -3.40 -26.50
C SER A 55 12.49 -4.93 -26.54
N ALA A 56 13.13 -5.59 -27.51
CA ALA A 56 13.13 -7.05 -27.62
C ALA A 56 13.89 -7.71 -26.45
N ASP A 57 15.04 -7.16 -26.05
CA ASP A 57 15.81 -7.69 -24.93
C ASP A 57 15.09 -7.46 -23.60
N VAL A 58 14.48 -6.28 -23.41
CA VAL A 58 13.68 -5.97 -22.22
C VAL A 58 12.48 -6.92 -22.12
N SER A 59 11.74 -7.10 -23.22
CA SER A 59 10.58 -8.01 -23.25
C SER A 59 10.97 -9.47 -22.97
N ARG A 60 12.13 -9.91 -23.48
CA ARG A 60 12.66 -11.25 -23.19
C ARG A 60 13.00 -11.40 -21.71
N LEU A 61 13.68 -10.42 -21.13
CA LEU A 61 14.03 -10.44 -19.70
C LEU A 61 12.79 -10.38 -18.81
N GLU A 62 11.76 -9.63 -19.19
CA GLU A 62 10.48 -9.58 -18.48
C GLU A 62 9.74 -10.93 -18.55
N ALA A 63 9.78 -11.63 -19.68
CA ALA A 63 9.25 -12.97 -19.81
C ALA A 63 10.01 -13.97 -18.90
N ASP A 64 11.36 -13.88 -18.86
CA ASP A 64 12.19 -14.71 -17.99
C ASP A 64 11.89 -14.41 -16.50
N ILE A 65 11.75 -13.16 -16.12
CA ILE A 65 11.37 -12.74 -14.74
C ILE A 65 9.98 -13.29 -14.38
N SER A 66 9.01 -13.20 -15.28
CA SER A 66 7.67 -13.75 -15.07
C SER A 66 7.72 -15.27 -14.88
N ARG A 67 8.51 -15.99 -15.69
CA ARG A 67 8.74 -17.43 -15.56
C ARG A 67 9.31 -17.80 -14.20
N VAL A 68 10.37 -17.11 -13.77
CA VAL A 68 11.00 -17.33 -12.45
C VAL A 68 10.03 -16.98 -11.31
N SER A 69 9.23 -15.93 -11.45
CA SER A 69 8.21 -15.54 -10.47
C SER A 69 7.14 -16.62 -10.33
N THR A 70 6.70 -17.22 -11.44
CA THR A 70 5.74 -18.34 -11.44
C THR A 70 6.33 -19.57 -10.73
N ALA A 71 7.61 -19.89 -10.97
CA ALA A 71 8.30 -20.97 -10.26
C ALA A 71 8.36 -20.72 -8.74
N LEU A 72 8.70 -19.49 -8.32
CA LEU A 72 8.71 -19.10 -6.90
C LEU A 72 7.32 -19.18 -6.25
N GLU A 73 6.28 -18.80 -6.99
CA GLU A 73 4.90 -18.95 -6.51
C GLU A 73 4.51 -20.41 -6.35
N ALA A 74 4.83 -21.26 -7.36
CA ALA A 74 4.55 -22.67 -7.34
C ALA A 74 5.21 -23.38 -6.15
N ILE A 75 6.51 -23.18 -5.97
CA ILE A 75 7.30 -23.74 -4.86
C ILE A 75 6.82 -23.15 -3.52
N GLY A 76 6.47 -21.87 -3.49
CA GLY A 76 6.03 -21.16 -2.28
C GLY A 76 4.73 -21.67 -1.67
N LYS A 77 3.89 -22.43 -2.42
CA LYS A 77 2.67 -23.09 -1.93
C LYS A 77 2.99 -24.33 -1.08
N TYR A 78 4.13 -24.96 -1.35
CA TYR A 78 4.56 -26.21 -0.69
C TYR A 78 5.69 -25.96 0.33
N ASP A 79 6.13 -24.73 0.47
CA ASP A 79 7.12 -24.35 1.48
C ASP A 79 6.47 -24.29 2.87
N THR A 80 6.83 -25.25 3.72
CA THR A 80 6.35 -25.35 5.10
C THR A 80 7.11 -24.46 6.08
N ALA A 81 8.20 -23.81 5.64
CA ALA A 81 8.97 -22.91 6.48
C ALA A 81 8.12 -21.69 6.89
N LYS A 82 8.13 -21.35 8.17
CA LYS A 82 7.45 -20.16 8.69
C LYS A 82 8.07 -18.93 8.06
N LYS A 83 7.36 -18.30 7.12
CA LYS A 83 7.78 -17.04 6.52
C LYS A 83 7.82 -15.98 7.61
N PRO A 84 8.97 -15.29 7.82
CA PRO A 84 8.99 -14.15 8.72
C PRO A 84 8.09 -13.04 8.18
N LEU A 85 7.38 -12.34 9.09
CA LEU A 85 6.52 -11.19 8.73
C LEU A 85 7.27 -10.09 7.95
N PHE A 86 8.57 -9.96 8.22
CA PHE A 86 9.46 -9.06 7.50
C PHE A 86 10.67 -9.87 7.03
N PRO A 87 10.71 -10.29 5.75
CA PRO A 87 11.86 -11.01 5.21
C PRO A 87 13.08 -10.08 5.20
N SER A 88 14.18 -10.52 5.81
CA SER A 88 15.46 -9.85 5.73
C SER A 88 16.17 -10.30 4.46
N ARG A 89 16.73 -9.35 3.70
CA ARG A 89 17.54 -9.67 2.51
C ARG A 89 18.85 -10.33 2.90
N ILE A 90 19.29 -11.32 2.13
CA ILE A 90 20.59 -12.00 2.32
C ILE A 90 21.68 -11.03 1.90
N LYS A 91 22.64 -10.79 2.80
CA LYS A 91 23.77 -9.90 2.53
C LYS A 91 24.87 -10.69 1.85
N LEU A 92 25.25 -10.29 0.64
CA LEU A 92 26.34 -10.90 -0.13
C LEU A 92 27.29 -9.81 -0.62
N ASP A 93 28.57 -10.15 -0.72
CA ASP A 93 29.55 -9.32 -1.38
C ASP A 93 29.43 -9.43 -2.92
N ARG A 94 29.87 -8.40 -3.64
CA ARG A 94 29.78 -8.35 -5.12
C ARG A 94 30.46 -9.54 -5.79
N GLY A 95 31.69 -9.83 -5.36
CA GLY A 95 32.48 -10.91 -5.93
C GLY A 95 31.89 -12.29 -5.67
N ASP A 96 31.33 -12.48 -4.49
CA ASP A 96 30.72 -13.74 -4.09
C ASP A 96 29.39 -13.98 -4.84
N PHE A 97 28.59 -12.92 -5.04
CA PHE A 97 27.36 -13.02 -5.82
C PHE A 97 27.61 -13.40 -7.28
N ALA A 98 28.61 -12.78 -7.92
CA ALA A 98 28.95 -13.08 -9.32
C ALA A 98 29.43 -14.55 -9.49
N LYS A 99 30.34 -14.99 -8.63
CA LYS A 99 30.85 -16.38 -8.63
C LYS A 99 29.72 -17.39 -8.36
N LEU A 100 28.87 -17.10 -7.39
CA LEU A 100 27.76 -17.96 -7.07
C LEU A 100 26.81 -18.08 -8.26
N MET A 101 26.44 -16.97 -8.88
CA MET A 101 25.54 -16.99 -10.06
C MET A 101 26.11 -17.77 -11.22
N ASP A 102 27.40 -17.64 -11.51
CA ASP A 102 28.03 -18.41 -12.58
C ASP A 102 28.02 -19.93 -12.29
N SER A 103 28.14 -20.33 -11.02
CA SER A 103 28.15 -21.75 -10.63
C SER A 103 26.73 -22.37 -10.63
N ILE A 104 25.70 -21.64 -10.26
CA ILE A 104 24.35 -22.21 -10.07
C ILE A 104 23.38 -21.96 -11.24
N LYS A 105 23.72 -21.07 -12.17
CA LYS A 105 22.80 -20.55 -13.20
C LYS A 105 22.11 -21.65 -13.99
N THR A 106 22.88 -22.56 -14.61
CA THR A 106 22.35 -23.62 -15.48
C THR A 106 21.45 -24.59 -14.72
N GLU A 107 21.84 -24.99 -13.51
CA GLU A 107 21.03 -25.88 -12.68
C GLU A 107 19.74 -25.19 -12.21
N THR A 108 19.84 -23.90 -11.86
CA THR A 108 18.69 -23.12 -11.41
C THR A 108 17.69 -22.89 -12.54
N GLU A 109 18.14 -22.61 -13.76
CA GLU A 109 17.26 -22.46 -14.93
C GLU A 109 16.50 -23.77 -15.20
N LEU A 110 17.15 -24.94 -15.14
CA LEU A 110 16.48 -26.23 -15.26
C LEU A 110 15.45 -26.47 -14.15
N ASN A 111 15.76 -26.10 -12.92
CA ASN A 111 14.83 -26.24 -11.80
C ASN A 111 13.62 -25.30 -11.94
N VAL A 112 13.81 -24.09 -12.50
CA VAL A 112 12.74 -23.16 -12.82
C VAL A 112 11.81 -23.74 -13.88
N ASP A 113 12.37 -24.26 -14.97
CA ASP A 113 11.58 -24.87 -16.06
C ASP A 113 10.77 -26.05 -15.54
N LYS A 114 11.42 -26.93 -14.77
CA LYS A 114 10.75 -28.06 -14.13
C LYS A 114 9.63 -27.64 -13.18
N ALA A 115 9.84 -26.58 -12.38
CA ALA A 115 8.82 -26.07 -11.47
C ALA A 115 7.60 -25.49 -12.22
N VAL A 116 7.84 -24.73 -13.30
CA VAL A 116 6.78 -24.13 -14.12
C VAL A 116 5.98 -25.20 -14.85
N GLU A 117 6.66 -26.18 -15.48
CA GLU A 117 6.02 -27.29 -16.19
C GLU A 117 5.16 -28.12 -15.23
N THR A 118 5.74 -28.58 -14.13
CA THR A 118 5.03 -29.35 -13.11
C THR A 118 3.81 -28.59 -12.56
N TYR A 119 3.94 -27.28 -12.31
CA TYR A 119 2.83 -26.46 -11.84
C TYR A 119 1.71 -26.32 -12.86
N LYS A 120 2.05 -26.20 -14.14
CA LYS A 120 1.10 -26.19 -15.24
C LYS A 120 0.38 -27.52 -15.36
N ASP A 121 1.11 -28.64 -15.29
CA ASP A 121 0.53 -29.97 -15.35
C ASP A 121 -0.48 -30.21 -14.23
N ILE A 122 -0.17 -29.77 -12.99
CA ILE A 122 -1.12 -29.81 -11.87
C ILE A 122 -2.39 -29.01 -12.18
N ALA A 123 -2.27 -27.81 -12.76
CA ALA A 123 -3.40 -26.96 -13.10
C ALA A 123 -4.28 -27.60 -14.20
N ASP A 124 -3.66 -28.14 -15.24
CA ASP A 124 -4.33 -28.82 -16.35
C ASP A 124 -5.07 -30.07 -15.86
N ARG A 125 -4.42 -30.91 -15.02
CA ARG A 125 -5.04 -32.09 -14.41
C ARG A 125 -6.22 -31.74 -13.48
N ARG A 126 -6.10 -30.67 -12.70
CA ARG A 126 -7.22 -30.18 -11.85
C ARG A 126 -8.42 -29.73 -12.70
N THR A 127 -8.15 -29.08 -13.81
CA THR A 127 -9.19 -28.67 -14.75
C THR A 127 -9.88 -29.90 -15.37
N GLU A 128 -9.12 -30.91 -15.75
CA GLU A 128 -9.65 -32.17 -16.29
C GLU A 128 -10.45 -32.94 -15.24
N ILE A 129 -10.00 -33.02 -14.00
CA ILE A 129 -10.77 -33.62 -12.89
C ILE A 129 -12.12 -32.92 -12.73
N ASN A 130 -12.14 -31.58 -12.77
CA ASN A 130 -13.40 -30.83 -12.66
C ASN A 130 -14.34 -31.11 -13.86
N ARG A 131 -13.80 -31.22 -15.06
CA ARG A 131 -14.55 -31.61 -16.28
C ARG A 131 -15.14 -32.99 -16.12
N LEU A 132 -14.34 -33.98 -15.70
CA LEU A 132 -14.78 -35.36 -15.50
C LEU A 132 -15.85 -35.47 -14.41
N ARG A 133 -15.68 -34.73 -13.27
CA ARG A 133 -16.71 -34.64 -12.21
C ARG A 133 -18.02 -34.04 -12.73
N GLY A 134 -17.95 -33.07 -13.63
CA GLY A 134 -19.12 -32.51 -14.31
C GLY A 134 -19.83 -33.56 -15.15
N LEU A 135 -19.07 -34.36 -15.92
CA LEU A 135 -19.63 -35.47 -16.71
C LEU A 135 -20.28 -36.53 -15.82
N ILE A 136 -19.64 -36.95 -14.75
CA ILE A 136 -20.20 -37.90 -13.77
C ILE A 136 -21.52 -37.35 -13.19
N ALA A 137 -21.55 -36.06 -12.79
CA ALA A 137 -22.75 -35.43 -12.28
C ALA A 137 -23.91 -35.42 -13.31
N GLY A 138 -23.59 -35.21 -14.58
CA GLY A 138 -24.56 -35.30 -15.67
C GLY A 138 -25.07 -36.74 -15.97
N LEU A 139 -24.20 -37.73 -15.73
CA LEU A 139 -24.57 -39.16 -15.95
C LEU A 139 -25.28 -39.78 -14.73
N LYS A 140 -25.11 -39.25 -13.54
CA LYS A 140 -25.67 -39.79 -12.28
C LYS A 140 -27.18 -40.06 -12.34
N PRO A 141 -28.02 -39.20 -12.92
CA PRO A 141 -29.46 -39.51 -13.08
C PRO A 141 -29.76 -40.76 -13.93
N TRP A 142 -28.83 -41.19 -14.74
CA TRP A 142 -28.97 -42.29 -15.70
C TRP A 142 -28.28 -43.59 -15.21
N GLU A 143 -27.78 -43.63 -13.98
CA GLU A 143 -27.02 -44.74 -13.40
C GLU A 143 -27.78 -46.10 -13.45
N THR A 144 -29.09 -46.05 -13.33
CA THR A 144 -29.93 -47.26 -13.35
C THR A 144 -30.36 -47.72 -14.75
N LEU A 145 -29.89 -47.02 -15.79
CA LEU A 145 -30.24 -47.33 -17.17
C LEU A 145 -29.26 -48.34 -17.76
N ASP A 146 -29.74 -49.56 -18.11
CA ASP A 146 -28.94 -50.64 -18.68
C ASP A 146 -28.79 -50.55 -20.21
N ILE A 147 -29.11 -49.41 -20.84
CA ILE A 147 -28.99 -49.18 -22.25
C ILE A 147 -27.67 -48.46 -22.54
N PRO A 148 -26.86 -48.91 -23.55
CA PRO A 148 -25.69 -48.15 -23.97
C PRO A 148 -26.07 -46.75 -24.43
N LEU A 149 -25.37 -45.71 -23.89
CA LEU A 149 -25.70 -44.32 -24.12
C LEU A 149 -25.50 -43.87 -25.57
N GLU A 150 -24.67 -44.58 -26.34
CA GLU A 150 -24.46 -44.39 -27.77
C GLU A 150 -25.62 -44.91 -28.62
N MET A 151 -26.47 -45.74 -28.04
CA MET A 151 -27.58 -46.38 -28.73
C MET A 151 -28.83 -45.48 -28.70
N ASN A 152 -28.78 -44.33 -29.39
CA ASN A 152 -29.94 -43.45 -29.53
C ASN A 152 -30.99 -43.97 -30.46
N GLU A 153 -30.60 -44.82 -31.44
CA GLU A 153 -31.51 -45.44 -32.42
C GLU A 153 -30.98 -46.79 -32.90
N THR A 154 -31.90 -47.71 -33.17
CA THR A 154 -31.66 -48.97 -33.85
C THR A 154 -32.29 -48.90 -35.26
N GLU A 155 -32.31 -50.00 -36.01
CA GLU A 155 -32.90 -50.02 -37.36
C GLU A 155 -34.37 -49.56 -37.35
N HIS A 156 -35.14 -49.91 -36.33
CA HIS A 156 -36.60 -49.64 -36.26
C HIS A 156 -37.02 -48.82 -35.01
N ALA A 157 -36.23 -48.76 -33.95
CA ALA A 157 -36.58 -48.12 -32.69
C ALA A 157 -35.68 -46.94 -32.39
N LEU A 158 -36.24 -45.92 -31.71
CA LEU A 158 -35.56 -44.72 -31.20
C LEU A 158 -35.60 -44.74 -29.65
N VAL A 159 -34.49 -44.38 -29.03
CA VAL A 159 -34.39 -44.14 -27.60
C VAL A 159 -34.26 -42.64 -27.38
N GLN A 160 -35.24 -42.02 -26.76
CA GLN A 160 -35.22 -40.59 -26.39
C GLN A 160 -35.08 -40.43 -24.89
N LEU A 161 -33.94 -39.86 -24.46
CA LEU A 161 -33.69 -39.53 -23.05
C LEU A 161 -34.06 -38.08 -22.81
N GLY A 162 -34.53 -37.76 -21.59
CA GLY A 162 -34.79 -36.40 -21.22
C GLY A 162 -35.33 -36.23 -19.82
N ALA A 163 -35.54 -35.01 -19.41
CA ALA A 163 -35.99 -34.63 -18.07
C ALA A 163 -37.26 -33.78 -18.14
N ALA A 164 -38.17 -33.96 -17.18
CA ALA A 164 -39.34 -33.11 -16.96
C ALA A 164 -39.36 -32.59 -15.53
N PRO A 165 -40.04 -31.47 -15.23
CA PRO A 165 -40.16 -30.94 -13.87
C PRO A 165 -40.70 -31.96 -12.89
N VAL A 166 -40.23 -31.96 -11.63
CA VAL A 166 -40.66 -32.91 -10.58
C VAL A 166 -42.17 -32.90 -10.31
N LYS A 167 -42.85 -31.79 -10.63
CA LYS A 167 -44.31 -31.62 -10.48
C LYS A 167 -45.12 -32.32 -11.58
N THR A 168 -44.49 -32.85 -12.64
CA THR A 168 -45.15 -33.53 -13.73
C THR A 168 -45.79 -34.86 -13.24
N ASP A 169 -47.08 -35.02 -13.51
CA ASP A 169 -47.79 -36.28 -13.23
C ASP A 169 -47.32 -37.32 -14.25
N THR A 170 -46.56 -38.32 -13.77
CA THR A 170 -46.00 -39.39 -14.57
C THR A 170 -47.07 -40.24 -15.19
N VAL A 171 -48.20 -40.49 -14.49
CA VAL A 171 -49.31 -41.37 -14.95
C VAL A 171 -50.03 -40.71 -16.12
N GLN A 172 -50.38 -39.41 -15.94
CA GLN A 172 -51.08 -38.67 -16.97
C GLN A 172 -50.17 -38.48 -18.23
N MET A 173 -48.91 -38.09 -18.03
CA MET A 173 -47.94 -37.96 -19.13
C MET A 173 -47.78 -39.29 -19.90
N THR A 174 -47.68 -40.42 -19.18
CA THR A 174 -47.56 -41.74 -19.84
C THR A 174 -48.78 -42.05 -20.66
N ALA A 175 -50.00 -41.79 -20.17
CA ALA A 175 -51.24 -42.03 -20.86
C ALA A 175 -51.36 -41.19 -22.15
N ASP A 176 -51.04 -39.88 -22.07
CA ASP A 176 -51.11 -38.97 -23.19
C ASP A 176 -50.06 -39.32 -24.28
N VAL A 177 -48.87 -39.71 -23.86
CA VAL A 177 -47.82 -40.13 -24.77
C VAL A 177 -48.16 -41.46 -25.44
N GLN A 178 -48.73 -42.43 -24.72
CA GLN A 178 -49.19 -43.70 -25.29
C GLN A 178 -50.40 -43.55 -26.23
N ALA A 179 -51.24 -42.54 -25.99
CA ALA A 179 -52.33 -42.23 -26.91
C ALA A 179 -51.82 -41.62 -28.23
N ALA A 180 -50.73 -40.85 -28.21
CA ALA A 180 -50.13 -40.26 -29.41
C ALA A 180 -49.20 -41.21 -30.14
N ALA A 181 -48.45 -42.05 -29.44
CA ALA A 181 -47.49 -43.02 -29.92
C ALA A 181 -47.74 -44.40 -29.26
N PRO A 182 -48.60 -45.26 -29.86
CA PRO A 182 -49.03 -46.49 -29.19
C PRO A 182 -47.90 -47.51 -28.90
N SER A 183 -46.80 -47.45 -29.62
CA SER A 183 -45.64 -48.36 -29.41
C SER A 183 -44.68 -47.89 -28.31
N VAL A 184 -44.91 -46.71 -27.68
CA VAL A 184 -43.98 -46.12 -26.77
C VAL A 184 -43.91 -46.89 -25.44
N ILE A 185 -42.71 -47.15 -24.98
CA ILE A 185 -42.40 -47.63 -23.63
C ILE A 185 -41.83 -46.44 -22.86
N VAL A 186 -42.43 -46.08 -21.72
CA VAL A 186 -42.01 -44.99 -20.86
C VAL A 186 -41.40 -45.60 -19.59
N GLN A 187 -40.17 -45.25 -19.30
CA GLN A 187 -39.48 -45.65 -18.10
C GLN A 187 -39.01 -44.42 -17.30
N GLU A 188 -39.48 -44.24 -16.07
CA GLU A 188 -38.90 -43.28 -15.14
C GLU A 188 -37.58 -43.87 -14.63
N VAL A 189 -36.46 -43.27 -15.00
CA VAL A 189 -35.12 -43.74 -14.67
C VAL A 189 -34.72 -43.28 -13.25
N SER A 190 -34.92 -42.02 -12.95
CA SER A 190 -34.61 -41.46 -11.65
C SER A 190 -35.36 -40.14 -11.38
N LYS A 191 -35.27 -39.62 -10.20
CA LYS A 191 -35.79 -38.28 -9.85
C LYS A 191 -34.85 -37.56 -8.87
N ASP A 192 -34.76 -36.28 -9.02
CA ASP A 192 -34.12 -35.40 -8.05
C ASP A 192 -35.11 -34.38 -7.45
N LYS A 193 -34.60 -33.34 -6.75
CA LYS A 193 -35.46 -32.31 -6.11
C LYS A 193 -36.18 -31.41 -7.12
N GLN A 194 -35.73 -31.34 -8.36
CA GLN A 194 -36.22 -30.40 -9.38
C GLN A 194 -36.79 -31.10 -10.59
N GLN A 195 -36.27 -32.27 -10.98
CA GLN A 195 -36.58 -32.96 -12.23
C GLN A 195 -36.79 -34.45 -12.01
N LYS A 196 -37.55 -35.05 -12.92
CA LYS A 196 -37.67 -36.49 -13.14
C LYS A 196 -37.08 -36.83 -14.48
N TYR A 197 -36.34 -37.89 -14.55
CA TYR A 197 -35.62 -38.35 -15.75
C TYR A 197 -36.31 -39.56 -16.36
N TYR A 198 -36.52 -39.50 -17.66
CA TYR A 198 -37.29 -40.50 -18.41
C TYR A 198 -36.50 -41.02 -19.58
N ALA A 199 -36.67 -42.31 -19.85
CA ALA A 199 -36.28 -42.94 -21.10
C ALA A 199 -37.55 -43.35 -21.87
N PHE A 200 -37.68 -42.88 -23.09
CA PHE A 200 -38.77 -43.22 -24.03
C PHE A 200 -38.19 -44.07 -25.12
N ILE A 201 -38.79 -45.24 -25.36
CA ILE A 201 -38.45 -46.14 -26.47
C ILE A 201 -39.65 -46.23 -27.37
N CYS A 202 -39.55 -45.82 -28.62
CA CYS A 202 -40.63 -45.85 -29.61
C CYS A 202 -40.13 -46.26 -30.99
N LEU A 203 -41.05 -46.53 -31.93
CA LEU A 203 -40.70 -46.70 -33.37
C LEU A 203 -40.26 -45.36 -33.95
N LYS A 204 -39.30 -45.38 -34.87
CA LYS A 204 -38.80 -44.17 -35.55
C LYS A 204 -39.90 -43.35 -36.21
N GLU A 205 -40.93 -44.00 -36.76
CA GLU A 205 -42.06 -43.33 -37.37
C GLU A 205 -42.91 -42.51 -36.41
N GLU A 206 -42.88 -42.82 -35.14
CA GLU A 206 -43.65 -42.13 -34.04
C GLU A 206 -42.85 -41.03 -33.35
N LYS A 207 -41.62 -40.72 -33.77
CA LYS A 207 -40.75 -39.73 -33.12
C LYS A 207 -41.37 -38.33 -33.01
N GLU A 208 -41.94 -37.83 -34.09
CA GLU A 208 -42.56 -36.48 -34.11
C GLU A 208 -43.75 -36.40 -33.21
N GLN A 209 -44.60 -37.45 -33.23
CA GLN A 209 -45.79 -37.56 -32.39
C GLN A 209 -45.42 -37.65 -30.89
N LEU A 210 -44.37 -38.37 -30.53
CA LEU A 210 -43.80 -38.44 -29.18
C LEU A 210 -43.32 -37.09 -28.69
N LEU A 211 -42.53 -36.40 -29.51
CA LEU A 211 -42.00 -35.08 -29.14
C LEU A 211 -43.09 -34.03 -29.02
N GLU A 212 -44.16 -34.09 -29.83
CA GLU A 212 -45.30 -33.16 -29.74
C GLU A 212 -46.12 -33.43 -28.51
N ALA A 213 -46.36 -34.66 -28.12
CA ALA A 213 -47.06 -35.07 -26.90
C ALA A 213 -46.28 -34.69 -25.61
N LEU A 214 -44.95 -34.59 -25.67
CA LEU A 214 -44.10 -34.20 -24.53
C LEU A 214 -44.00 -32.68 -24.32
N ARG A 215 -44.34 -31.83 -25.31
CA ARG A 215 -44.28 -30.35 -25.19
C ARG A 215 -45.04 -29.76 -24.00
N PRO A 216 -46.28 -30.17 -23.70
CA PRO A 216 -47.06 -29.62 -22.60
C PRO A 216 -46.40 -29.85 -21.22
N TYR A 217 -45.53 -30.86 -21.10
CA TYR A 217 -44.88 -31.27 -19.87
C TYR A 217 -43.53 -30.60 -19.62
N ASN A 218 -43.13 -29.60 -20.48
CA ASN A 218 -41.82 -28.93 -20.41
C ASN A 218 -40.66 -29.94 -20.43
N PHE A 219 -40.80 -30.99 -21.26
CA PHE A 219 -39.77 -32.00 -21.41
C PHE A 219 -38.55 -31.43 -22.14
N SER A 220 -37.38 -31.65 -21.57
CA SER A 220 -36.09 -31.28 -22.14
C SER A 220 -35.37 -32.54 -22.57
N ALA A 221 -35.16 -32.71 -23.90
CA ALA A 221 -34.41 -33.83 -24.42
C ALA A 221 -32.94 -33.74 -24.01
N VAL A 222 -32.36 -34.87 -23.60
CA VAL A 222 -30.92 -34.97 -23.25
C VAL A 222 -30.28 -35.92 -24.26
N THR A 223 -29.19 -35.48 -24.86
CA THR A 223 -28.42 -36.32 -25.81
C THR A 223 -27.09 -36.70 -25.13
N LEU A 224 -26.86 -38.01 -24.99
CA LEU A 224 -25.66 -38.56 -24.36
C LEU A 224 -24.84 -39.40 -25.37
N ALA A 225 -25.07 -39.20 -26.69
CA ALA A 225 -24.49 -39.99 -27.77
C ALA A 225 -22.96 -39.98 -27.83
N ASP A 226 -22.33 -38.97 -27.26
CA ASP A 226 -20.86 -38.87 -27.18
C ASP A 226 -20.24 -39.82 -26.13
N GLN A 227 -21.06 -40.51 -25.33
CA GLN A 227 -20.62 -41.42 -24.27
C GLN A 227 -20.74 -42.88 -24.73
N LYS A 228 -19.69 -43.68 -24.56
CA LYS A 228 -19.67 -45.10 -24.95
C LYS A 228 -20.01 -46.01 -23.77
N GLY A 229 -20.84 -47.00 -23.99
CA GLY A 229 -21.28 -48.00 -23.00
C GLY A 229 -22.40 -47.49 -22.10
N THR A 230 -22.70 -48.23 -21.02
CA THR A 230 -23.73 -47.83 -20.06
C THR A 230 -23.27 -46.63 -19.20
N ALA A 231 -24.24 -45.92 -18.57
CA ALA A 231 -23.92 -44.78 -17.68
C ALA A 231 -22.98 -45.22 -16.53
N THR A 232 -23.19 -46.37 -15.97
CA THR A 232 -22.36 -46.95 -14.88
C THR A 232 -20.94 -47.25 -15.36
N GLU A 233 -20.78 -47.83 -16.57
CA GLU A 233 -19.45 -48.07 -17.14
C GLU A 233 -18.70 -46.79 -17.46
N ALA A 234 -19.39 -45.77 -18.00
CA ALA A 234 -18.82 -44.48 -18.31
C ALA A 234 -18.39 -43.75 -17.02
N MET A 235 -19.22 -43.72 -15.96
CA MET A 235 -18.89 -43.17 -14.67
C MET A 235 -17.67 -43.84 -14.05
N HIS A 236 -17.63 -45.19 -14.04
CA HIS A 236 -16.49 -45.91 -13.47
C HIS A 236 -15.19 -45.67 -14.25
N ARG A 237 -15.26 -45.47 -15.55
CA ARG A 237 -14.12 -45.09 -16.39
C ARG A 237 -13.61 -43.70 -16.01
N TYR A 238 -14.53 -42.73 -15.84
CA TYR A 238 -14.17 -41.38 -15.41
C TYR A 238 -13.63 -41.33 -13.97
N GLU A 239 -14.19 -42.12 -13.07
CA GLU A 239 -13.66 -42.26 -11.69
C GLU A 239 -12.22 -42.77 -11.66
N LYS A 240 -11.91 -43.81 -12.49
CA LYS A 240 -10.54 -44.31 -12.65
C LYS A 240 -9.60 -43.24 -13.23
N GLU A 241 -10.11 -42.44 -14.14
CA GLU A 241 -9.30 -41.37 -14.75
C GLU A 241 -9.05 -40.22 -13.75
N ILE A 242 -10.03 -39.91 -12.92
CA ILE A 242 -9.88 -38.99 -11.80
C ILE A 242 -8.82 -39.50 -10.82
N GLU A 243 -8.93 -40.77 -10.38
CA GLU A 243 -7.96 -41.38 -9.45
C GLU A 243 -6.54 -41.35 -10.00
N LYS A 244 -6.38 -41.66 -11.29
CA LYS A 244 -5.09 -41.55 -12.00
C LYS A 244 -4.55 -40.13 -12.00
N ASN A 245 -5.40 -39.12 -12.28
CA ASN A 245 -4.99 -37.73 -12.28
C ASN A 245 -4.66 -37.23 -10.86
N GLU A 246 -5.43 -37.64 -9.84
CA GLU A 246 -5.14 -37.32 -8.44
C GLU A 246 -3.79 -37.91 -7.98
N LYS A 247 -3.48 -39.14 -8.40
CA LYS A 247 -2.17 -39.77 -8.14
C LYS A 247 -1.04 -39.00 -8.80
N ASN A 248 -1.19 -38.66 -10.08
CA ASN A 248 -0.19 -37.88 -10.81
C ASN A 248 0.01 -36.51 -10.17
N ILE A 249 -1.06 -35.84 -9.72
CA ILE A 249 -0.95 -34.57 -8.97
C ILE A 249 -0.12 -34.77 -7.70
N ALA A 250 -0.33 -35.84 -6.96
CA ALA A 250 0.45 -36.12 -5.74
C ALA A 250 1.95 -36.34 -6.03
N GLU A 251 2.27 -37.03 -7.15
CA GLU A 251 3.65 -37.20 -7.60
C GLU A 251 4.28 -35.84 -8.01
N ASP A 252 3.54 -35.02 -8.74
CA ASP A 252 3.94 -33.67 -9.14
C ASP A 252 4.14 -32.73 -7.93
N GLU A 253 3.27 -32.82 -6.92
CA GLU A 253 3.43 -32.06 -5.67
C GLU A 253 4.70 -32.47 -4.90
N GLU A 254 5.05 -33.75 -4.91
CA GLU A 254 6.32 -34.21 -4.32
C GLU A 254 7.55 -33.67 -5.06
N ILE A 255 7.46 -33.51 -6.38
CA ILE A 255 8.53 -32.85 -7.16
C ILE A 255 8.68 -31.40 -6.71
N LEU A 256 7.58 -30.65 -6.61
CA LEU A 256 7.60 -29.25 -6.16
C LEU A 256 8.14 -29.13 -4.72
N LYS A 257 7.79 -30.03 -3.81
CA LYS A 257 8.34 -30.07 -2.44
C LYS A 257 9.87 -30.24 -2.45
N LYS A 258 10.40 -31.09 -3.32
CA LYS A 258 11.88 -31.26 -3.44
C LYS A 258 12.55 -30.00 -3.99
N LEU A 259 11.88 -29.27 -4.89
CA LEU A 259 12.40 -28.03 -5.46
C LEU A 259 12.42 -26.87 -4.45
N VAL A 260 11.71 -26.98 -3.31
CA VAL A 260 11.78 -25.97 -2.23
C VAL A 260 13.23 -25.78 -1.73
N ALA A 261 14.07 -26.83 -1.74
CA ALA A 261 15.48 -26.73 -1.36
C ALA A 261 16.28 -25.76 -2.24
N TYR A 262 15.88 -25.54 -3.49
CA TYR A 262 16.54 -24.64 -4.43
C TYR A 262 15.94 -23.23 -4.46
N ARG A 263 15.04 -22.93 -3.55
CA ARG A 263 14.33 -21.64 -3.50
C ARG A 263 15.30 -20.45 -3.47
N GLU A 264 16.33 -20.49 -2.64
CA GLU A 264 17.33 -19.41 -2.53
C GLU A 264 18.05 -19.17 -3.85
N HIS A 265 18.41 -20.22 -4.58
CA HIS A 265 19.04 -20.11 -5.89
C HIS A 265 18.10 -19.45 -6.92
N ILE A 266 16.82 -19.80 -6.88
CA ILE A 266 15.82 -19.22 -7.77
C ILE A 266 15.58 -17.73 -7.41
N GLU A 267 15.60 -17.38 -6.13
CA GLU A 267 15.52 -15.99 -5.64
C GLU A 267 16.74 -15.17 -6.11
N PHE A 268 17.93 -15.77 -6.13
CA PHE A 268 19.16 -15.13 -6.66
C PHE A 268 19.07 -14.92 -8.18
N LEU A 269 18.55 -15.91 -8.91
CA LEU A 269 18.34 -15.78 -10.35
C LEU A 269 17.34 -14.67 -10.66
N TYR A 270 16.24 -14.56 -9.88
CA TYR A 270 15.27 -13.49 -10.01
C TYR A 270 15.92 -12.10 -9.90
N ASP A 271 16.71 -11.86 -8.84
CA ASP A 271 17.38 -10.58 -8.62
C ASP A 271 18.44 -10.30 -9.70
N SER A 272 19.14 -11.32 -10.20
CA SER A 272 20.08 -11.18 -11.32
C SER A 272 19.38 -10.74 -12.60
N LEU A 273 18.22 -11.33 -12.93
CA LEU A 273 17.42 -10.97 -14.09
C LEU A 273 16.83 -9.55 -13.95
N MET A 274 16.38 -9.17 -12.75
CA MET A 274 15.92 -7.81 -12.48
C MET A 274 17.02 -6.76 -12.75
N MET A 275 18.24 -6.99 -12.25
CA MET A 275 19.37 -6.09 -12.51
C MET A 275 19.73 -6.02 -14.00
N ARG A 276 19.61 -7.13 -14.74
CA ARG A 276 19.84 -7.15 -16.19
C ARG A 276 18.77 -6.37 -16.93
N ARG A 277 17.49 -6.55 -16.55
CA ARG A 277 16.38 -5.80 -17.13
C ARG A 277 16.53 -4.30 -16.91
N ASP A 278 16.85 -3.89 -15.67
CA ASP A 278 17.00 -2.47 -15.34
C ASP A 278 18.16 -1.82 -16.14
N ARG A 279 19.25 -2.54 -16.35
CA ARG A 279 20.34 -2.10 -17.24
C ARG A 279 19.89 -1.99 -18.70
N ALA A 280 19.20 -3.00 -19.21
CA ALA A 280 18.70 -2.99 -20.58
C ALA A 280 17.68 -1.84 -20.80
N ARG A 281 16.85 -1.54 -19.80
CA ARG A 281 15.90 -0.44 -19.85
C ARG A 281 16.59 0.90 -19.96
N VAL A 282 17.58 1.15 -19.10
CA VAL A 282 18.36 2.40 -19.13
C VAL A 282 19.10 2.59 -20.46
N VAL A 283 19.63 1.52 -21.06
CA VAL A 283 20.20 1.60 -22.41
C VAL A 283 19.18 2.05 -23.44
N GLY A 284 17.91 1.64 -23.29
CA GLY A 284 16.81 2.07 -24.15
C GLY A 284 16.40 3.55 -23.97
N ASP A 285 16.65 4.13 -22.78
CA ASP A 285 16.37 5.53 -22.47
C ASP A 285 17.49 6.47 -22.99
N MET A 286 18.65 5.93 -23.35
CA MET A 286 19.78 6.69 -23.93
C MET A 286 19.59 6.93 -25.43
N VAL A 287 20.06 8.06 -25.88
CA VAL A 287 20.16 8.39 -27.29
C VAL A 287 21.50 7.91 -27.82
N SER A 288 21.53 7.30 -29.00
CA SER A 288 22.76 6.76 -29.61
C SER A 288 22.85 7.12 -31.08
N THR A 289 24.10 7.27 -31.54
CA THR A 289 24.50 7.19 -32.93
C THR A 289 25.21 5.87 -33.17
N GLU A 290 25.76 5.61 -34.34
CA GLU A 290 26.56 4.41 -34.61
C GLU A 290 27.76 4.26 -33.66
N MET A 291 28.42 5.36 -33.27
CA MET A 291 29.66 5.34 -32.52
C MET A 291 29.55 5.80 -31.06
N VAL A 292 28.62 6.71 -30.77
CA VAL A 292 28.53 7.37 -29.47
C VAL A 292 27.14 7.23 -28.87
N PHE A 293 27.05 7.26 -27.54
CA PHE A 293 25.80 7.39 -26.80
C PHE A 293 25.80 8.70 -26.01
N TYR A 294 24.60 9.18 -25.74
CA TYR A 294 24.33 10.40 -24.98
C TYR A 294 23.24 10.14 -23.95
N PHE A 295 23.37 10.72 -22.79
CA PHE A 295 22.30 10.81 -21.81
C PHE A 295 22.45 12.05 -20.93
N ASP A 296 21.30 12.55 -20.47
CA ASP A 296 21.19 13.51 -19.39
C ASP A 296 20.79 12.81 -18.10
N GLY A 297 21.19 13.38 -16.97
CA GLY A 297 20.84 12.85 -15.68
C GLY A 297 21.00 13.87 -14.57
N TRP A 298 20.62 13.44 -13.37
CA TRP A 298 20.69 14.21 -12.15
C TRP A 298 21.55 13.50 -11.11
N MET A 299 22.33 14.25 -10.39
CA MET A 299 23.13 13.72 -9.28
C MET A 299 23.17 14.69 -8.09
N PRO A 300 23.31 14.18 -6.84
CA PRO A 300 23.60 15.02 -5.69
C PRO A 300 24.97 15.70 -5.85
N ALA A 301 25.08 16.99 -5.53
CA ALA A 301 26.35 17.71 -5.58
C ALA A 301 27.47 17.03 -4.79
N LYS A 302 27.14 16.35 -3.69
CA LYS A 302 28.11 15.58 -2.89
C LYS A 302 28.70 14.37 -3.60
N ALA A 303 27.99 13.80 -4.57
CA ALA A 303 28.44 12.62 -5.32
C ALA A 303 29.28 13.00 -6.56
N GLN A 304 29.39 14.29 -6.87
CA GLN A 304 30.14 14.78 -8.03
C GLN A 304 31.56 14.22 -8.13
N PRO A 305 32.40 14.18 -7.06
CA PRO A 305 33.78 13.68 -7.19
C PRO A 305 33.86 12.20 -7.57
N GLU A 306 32.91 11.37 -7.07
CA GLU A 306 32.85 9.95 -7.37
C GLU A 306 32.43 9.70 -8.82
N VAL A 307 31.44 10.47 -9.31
CA VAL A 307 30.95 10.38 -10.69
C VAL A 307 32.01 10.90 -11.67
N GLU A 308 32.71 12.02 -11.37
CA GLU A 308 33.79 12.52 -12.19
C GLU A 308 34.97 11.54 -12.29
N ALA A 309 35.32 10.86 -11.19
CA ALA A 309 36.36 9.85 -11.21
C ALA A 309 36.03 8.71 -12.18
N LEU A 310 34.78 8.22 -12.14
CA LEU A 310 34.31 7.18 -13.06
C LEU A 310 34.32 7.66 -14.53
N LEU A 311 33.84 8.89 -14.80
CA LEU A 311 33.78 9.43 -16.16
C LEU A 311 35.18 9.64 -16.74
N LYS A 312 36.16 10.04 -15.93
CA LYS A 312 37.57 10.18 -16.33
C LYS A 312 38.23 8.84 -16.61
N GLU A 313 37.89 7.78 -15.86
CA GLU A 313 38.41 6.43 -16.10
C GLU A 313 38.02 5.90 -17.49
N TYR A 314 36.80 6.24 -17.96
CA TYR A 314 36.32 5.85 -19.28
C TYR A 314 36.63 6.88 -20.39
N GLU A 315 37.30 8.00 -20.05
CA GLU A 315 37.66 9.10 -20.97
C GLU A 315 36.44 9.69 -21.72
N PHE A 316 35.27 9.77 -21.01
CA PHE A 316 34.08 10.33 -21.60
C PHE A 316 34.06 11.85 -21.51
N TYR A 317 33.40 12.49 -22.49
CA TYR A 317 33.06 13.89 -22.39
C TYR A 317 31.88 14.05 -21.44
N TYR A 318 31.98 14.98 -20.49
CA TYR A 318 30.90 15.28 -19.57
C TYR A 318 30.80 16.79 -19.30
N ASN A 319 29.59 17.21 -19.02
CA ASN A 319 29.30 18.57 -18.56
C ASN A 319 28.44 18.47 -17.27
N ILE A 320 28.79 19.28 -16.27
CA ILE A 320 28.08 19.32 -14.98
C ILE A 320 27.70 20.77 -14.72
N GLU A 321 26.39 21.00 -14.66
CA GLU A 321 25.83 22.34 -14.53
C GLU A 321 24.95 22.47 -13.28
N GLU A 322 24.83 23.70 -12.77
CA GLU A 322 23.80 24.02 -11.80
C GLU A 322 22.45 24.07 -12.52
N PRO A 323 21.40 23.46 -11.94
CA PRO A 323 20.08 23.51 -12.56
C PRO A 323 19.56 24.95 -12.58
N ASP A 324 18.80 25.28 -13.63
CA ASP A 324 18.10 26.55 -13.71
C ASP A 324 17.22 26.75 -12.45
N PRO A 325 17.22 27.96 -11.84
CA PRO A 325 16.36 28.26 -10.69
C PRO A 325 14.88 27.94 -10.91
N ASP A 326 14.40 28.09 -12.13
CA ASP A 326 12.99 27.89 -12.50
C ASP A 326 12.70 26.50 -13.07
N ASP A 327 13.69 25.60 -13.12
CA ASP A 327 13.51 24.24 -13.64
C ASP A 327 12.76 23.36 -12.64
N GLU A 328 11.49 23.06 -12.92
CA GLU A 328 10.63 22.19 -12.12
C GLU A 328 10.96 20.70 -12.29
N SER A 329 11.77 20.31 -13.29
CA SER A 329 12.15 18.91 -13.55
C SER A 329 13.20 18.38 -12.57
N VAL A 330 13.84 19.22 -11.78
CA VAL A 330 14.88 18.85 -10.82
C VAL A 330 14.33 17.90 -9.76
N PRO A 331 14.89 16.67 -9.62
CA PRO A 331 14.43 15.74 -8.63
C PRO A 331 14.85 16.17 -7.21
N VAL A 332 14.05 15.78 -6.24
CA VAL A 332 14.23 16.15 -4.84
C VAL A 332 14.73 14.97 -4.03
N LEU A 333 15.85 15.15 -3.35
CA LEU A 333 16.40 14.22 -2.37
C LEU A 333 16.41 14.90 -0.99
N LEU A 334 15.75 14.28 -0.01
CA LEU A 334 15.77 14.74 1.37
C LEU A 334 16.88 14.05 2.15
N GLN A 335 17.65 14.82 2.91
CA GLN A 335 18.67 14.31 3.82
C GLN A 335 18.51 14.97 5.19
N ASN A 336 17.79 14.28 6.07
CA ASN A 336 17.52 14.72 7.43
C ASN A 336 18.35 13.96 8.47
N ASN A 337 18.43 14.51 9.69
CA ASN A 337 19.03 13.84 10.83
C ASN A 337 18.24 12.57 11.20
N SER A 338 18.89 11.61 11.85
CA SER A 338 18.32 10.31 12.24
C SER A 338 17.04 10.38 13.10
N ILE A 339 16.78 11.51 13.76
CA ILE A 339 15.56 11.77 14.54
C ILE A 339 14.42 12.27 13.66
N VAL A 340 14.74 13.07 12.64
CA VAL A 340 13.76 13.70 11.73
C VAL A 340 13.41 12.78 10.57
N THR A 341 14.37 12.01 10.03
CA THR A 341 14.19 11.07 8.90
C THR A 341 12.94 10.16 9.02
N PRO A 342 12.56 9.64 10.22
CA PRO A 342 11.33 8.86 10.33
C PRO A 342 10.06 9.60 9.91
N PHE A 343 10.02 10.91 10.09
CA PHE A 343 8.89 11.77 9.76
C PHE A 343 8.83 12.17 8.28
N GLU A 344 9.92 11.94 7.50
CA GLU A 344 9.90 12.09 6.05
C GLU A 344 8.82 11.23 5.39
N ALA A 345 8.42 10.11 6.02
CA ALA A 345 7.32 9.30 5.54
C ALA A 345 5.99 10.08 5.52
N VAL A 346 5.77 10.98 6.49
CA VAL A 346 4.57 11.83 6.55
C VAL A 346 4.61 12.90 5.46
N THR A 347 5.77 13.57 5.29
CA THR A 347 5.95 14.57 4.22
C THR A 347 5.78 13.94 2.84
N GLY A 348 6.42 12.76 2.60
CA GLY A 348 6.34 12.06 1.33
C GLY A 348 4.96 11.50 0.98
N MET A 349 4.09 11.26 1.98
CA MET A 349 2.68 10.87 1.72
C MET A 349 1.83 12.04 1.22
N TYR A 350 2.20 13.27 1.50
CA TYR A 350 1.51 14.45 1.01
C TYR A 350 2.06 14.87 -0.36
N SER A 351 3.28 15.36 -0.38
CA SER A 351 4.07 15.71 -1.57
C SER A 351 5.50 16.01 -1.15
N LEU A 352 6.48 15.83 -2.05
CA LEU A 352 7.83 16.33 -1.82
C LEU A 352 7.89 17.85 -2.03
N PRO A 353 8.86 18.54 -1.39
CA PRO A 353 9.04 19.99 -1.57
C PRO A 353 9.20 20.38 -3.04
N GLY A 354 8.52 21.45 -3.45
CA GLY A 354 8.77 22.06 -4.73
C GLY A 354 10.14 22.76 -4.77
N ARG A 355 10.50 23.30 -5.94
CA ARG A 355 11.83 23.93 -6.18
C ARG A 355 12.15 25.06 -5.18
N HIS A 356 11.15 25.88 -4.85
CA HIS A 356 11.28 27.02 -3.94
C HIS A 356 10.90 26.70 -2.51
N ASP A 357 10.35 25.51 -2.23
CA ASP A 357 9.91 25.11 -0.91
C ASP A 357 11.09 24.73 -0.01
N ILE A 358 10.86 24.88 1.27
CA ILE A 358 11.76 24.39 2.31
C ILE A 358 11.25 23.00 2.75
N ASP A 359 12.14 22.09 3.13
CA ASP A 359 11.71 20.82 3.72
C ASP A 359 10.97 21.06 5.06
N PRO A 360 9.66 20.79 5.11
CA PRO A 360 8.85 21.01 6.30
C PRO A 360 9.10 19.95 7.37
N THR A 361 9.77 18.85 7.06
CA THR A 361 9.88 17.65 7.92
C THR A 361 10.52 17.98 9.28
N ALA A 362 11.56 18.83 9.29
CA ALA A 362 12.24 19.19 10.51
C ALA A 362 11.35 19.98 11.49
N ILE A 363 10.43 20.79 10.96
CA ILE A 363 9.48 21.60 11.74
C ILE A 363 8.25 20.78 12.11
N LEU A 364 7.78 19.94 11.17
CA LEU A 364 6.66 19.04 11.37
C LEU A 364 6.93 18.01 12.49
N ALA A 365 8.14 17.45 12.54
CA ALA A 365 8.47 16.34 13.43
C ALA A 365 8.13 16.59 14.91
N PRO A 366 8.52 17.71 15.57
CA PRO A 366 8.18 17.95 16.97
C PRO A 366 6.68 18.12 17.19
N PHE A 367 5.96 18.78 16.29
CA PHE A 367 4.52 18.95 16.42
C PHE A 367 3.76 17.64 16.21
N TYR A 368 4.17 16.83 15.22
CA TYR A 368 3.60 15.52 14.99
C TYR A 368 3.79 14.60 16.22
N PHE A 369 5.00 14.59 16.77
CA PHE A 369 5.33 13.88 18.01
C PHE A 369 4.41 14.29 19.17
N LEU A 370 4.24 15.59 19.40
CA LEU A 370 3.41 16.13 20.47
C LEU A 370 1.91 15.83 20.26
N PHE A 371 1.39 16.04 19.06
CA PHE A 371 -0.05 15.88 18.77
C PHE A 371 -0.47 14.41 18.80
N PHE A 372 0.33 13.52 18.22
CA PHE A 372 0.04 12.09 18.28
C PHE A 372 -0.03 11.59 19.72
N GLY A 373 0.95 11.98 20.54
CA GLY A 373 0.98 11.60 21.95
C GLY A 373 -0.20 12.14 22.74
N LEU A 374 -0.59 13.39 22.50
CA LEU A 374 -1.74 14.04 23.14
C LEU A 374 -3.07 13.38 22.77
N MET A 375 -3.21 12.94 21.51
CA MET A 375 -4.42 12.26 21.02
C MET A 375 -4.58 10.85 21.60
N LEU A 376 -3.49 10.11 21.76
CA LEU A 376 -3.55 8.73 22.29
C LEU A 376 -3.47 8.69 23.83
N SER A 377 -2.80 9.61 24.46
CA SER A 377 -2.72 10.03 25.87
C SER A 377 -2.89 8.94 26.97
N ASP A 378 -2.43 7.71 26.72
CA ASP A 378 -2.40 6.62 27.71
C ASP A 378 -0.99 6.04 27.84
N ALA A 379 -0.41 6.06 29.05
CA ALA A 379 0.98 5.68 29.29
C ALA A 379 1.22 4.19 28.98
N ALA A 380 0.29 3.33 29.30
CA ALA A 380 0.45 1.90 29.06
C ALA A 380 0.40 1.58 27.54
N TYR A 381 -0.48 2.24 26.80
CA TYR A 381 -0.55 2.09 25.34
C TYR A 381 0.71 2.64 24.67
N GLY A 382 1.21 3.77 25.15
CA GLY A 382 2.49 4.33 24.69
C GLY A 382 3.66 3.40 24.92
N LEU A 383 3.74 2.75 26.08
CA LEU A 383 4.78 1.77 26.41
C LEU A 383 4.69 0.53 25.52
N ILE A 384 3.47 -0.01 25.29
CA ILE A 384 3.26 -1.14 24.40
C ILE A 384 3.69 -0.79 22.98
N LEU A 385 3.26 0.35 22.45
CA LEU A 385 3.60 0.78 21.09
C LEU A 385 5.11 0.96 20.92
N THR A 386 5.76 1.64 21.85
CA THR A 386 7.22 1.85 21.83
C THR A 386 7.99 0.54 21.88
N THR A 387 7.64 -0.35 22.82
CA THR A 387 8.35 -1.64 22.98
C THR A 387 8.11 -2.56 21.78
N LEU A 388 6.90 -2.64 21.26
CA LEU A 388 6.57 -3.43 20.07
C LEU A 388 7.36 -2.95 18.86
N CYS A 389 7.36 -1.63 18.58
CA CYS A 389 8.13 -1.04 17.49
C CYS A 389 9.64 -1.25 17.68
N ALA A 390 10.18 -1.10 18.89
CA ALA A 390 11.59 -1.33 19.18
C ALA A 390 11.98 -2.82 18.96
N ILE A 391 11.13 -3.77 19.35
CA ILE A 391 11.35 -5.21 19.09
C ILE A 391 11.35 -5.48 17.60
N ILE A 392 10.40 -4.92 16.83
CA ILE A 392 10.32 -5.08 15.38
C ILE A 392 11.59 -4.55 14.72
N LEU A 393 12.03 -3.34 15.05
CA LEU A 393 13.24 -2.72 14.51
C LEU A 393 14.49 -3.54 14.81
N LYS A 394 14.61 -4.08 16.04
CA LYS A 394 15.79 -4.85 16.45
C LYS A 394 15.81 -6.27 15.84
N LYS A 395 14.65 -6.95 15.83
CA LYS A 395 14.57 -8.35 15.41
C LYS A 395 14.48 -8.53 13.91
N TYR A 396 13.65 -7.71 13.25
CA TYR A 396 13.33 -7.88 11.82
C TYR A 396 14.09 -6.91 10.90
N LYS A 397 14.65 -5.82 11.45
CA LYS A 397 15.43 -4.82 10.70
C LYS A 397 14.78 -4.43 9.36
N PRO A 398 13.51 -3.97 9.35
CA PRO A 398 12.85 -3.56 8.13
C PRO A 398 13.65 -2.46 7.42
N GLU A 399 13.54 -2.37 6.11
CA GLU A 399 14.25 -1.38 5.29
C GLU A 399 13.30 -0.37 4.64
N GLY A 400 13.83 0.73 4.13
CA GLY A 400 13.09 1.75 3.37
C GLY A 400 12.01 2.46 4.18
N THR A 401 10.87 2.74 3.54
CA THR A 401 9.74 3.47 4.15
C THR A 401 9.16 2.75 5.36
N THR A 402 9.14 1.41 5.37
CA THR A 402 8.66 0.62 6.51
C THR A 402 9.52 0.86 7.76
N HIS A 403 10.84 0.93 7.61
CA HIS A 403 11.75 1.29 8.71
C HIS A 403 11.43 2.67 9.27
N ARG A 404 11.27 3.66 8.38
CA ARG A 404 10.95 5.05 8.76
C ARG A 404 9.63 5.11 9.53
N MET A 405 8.56 4.47 9.03
CA MET A 405 7.25 4.45 9.68
C MET A 405 7.28 3.79 11.05
N ILE A 406 7.90 2.61 11.19
CA ILE A 406 7.98 1.91 12.48
C ILE A 406 8.79 2.73 13.50
N LYS A 407 9.87 3.36 13.07
CA LYS A 407 10.68 4.23 13.91
C LYS A 407 9.92 5.50 14.33
N MET A 408 9.10 6.07 13.43
CA MET A 408 8.19 7.18 13.74
C MET A 408 7.17 6.76 14.81
N PHE A 409 6.50 5.61 14.65
CA PHE A 409 5.56 5.09 15.65
C PHE A 409 6.24 4.79 17.00
N MET A 410 7.51 4.38 17.00
CA MET A 410 8.28 4.23 18.22
C MET A 410 8.41 5.56 18.95
N PHE A 411 8.76 6.65 18.26
CA PHE A 411 8.82 7.99 18.85
C PHE A 411 7.43 8.49 19.28
N CYS A 412 6.40 8.27 18.46
CA CYS A 412 5.02 8.61 18.80
C CYS A 412 4.54 7.86 20.05
N GLY A 413 4.91 6.58 20.20
CA GLY A 413 4.63 5.80 21.41
C GLY A 413 5.32 6.39 22.66
N LEU A 414 6.57 6.87 22.52
CA LEU A 414 7.26 7.56 23.61
C LEU A 414 6.53 8.86 24.02
N SER A 415 6.06 9.64 23.05
CA SER A 415 5.25 10.83 23.31
C SER A 415 3.93 10.47 24.03
N THR A 416 3.26 9.41 23.57
CA THR A 416 2.03 8.90 24.21
C THR A 416 2.29 8.49 25.66
N PHE A 417 3.42 7.82 25.94
CA PHE A 417 3.82 7.49 27.30
C PHE A 417 3.99 8.74 28.16
N MET A 418 4.68 9.77 27.65
CA MET A 418 4.90 11.03 28.37
C MET A 418 3.56 11.72 28.70
N TRP A 419 2.69 11.91 27.71
CA TRP A 419 1.38 12.55 27.92
C TRP A 419 0.47 11.71 28.82
N GLY A 420 0.45 10.38 28.63
CA GLY A 420 -0.32 9.47 29.47
C GLY A 420 0.13 9.49 30.93
N ALA A 421 1.44 9.59 31.20
CA ALA A 421 1.96 9.73 32.55
C ALA A 421 1.58 11.09 33.18
N LEU A 422 1.59 12.18 32.39
CA LEU A 422 1.14 13.50 32.85
C LEU A 422 -0.35 13.50 33.20
N PHE A 423 -1.17 12.85 32.42
CA PHE A 423 -2.61 12.79 32.61
C PHE A 423 -3.10 11.65 33.51
N GLY A 424 -2.16 10.74 33.91
CA GLY A 424 -2.49 9.61 34.80
C GLY A 424 -3.27 8.48 34.12
N GLY A 425 -3.31 8.42 32.78
CA GLY A 425 -3.95 7.36 32.01
C GLY A 425 -3.07 6.10 31.96
N TRP A 426 -3.53 5.00 32.55
CA TRP A 426 -2.88 3.68 32.55
C TRP A 426 -3.92 2.62 32.24
N PHE A 427 -4.10 2.26 30.97
CA PHE A 427 -5.22 1.45 30.48
C PHE A 427 -6.59 2.03 30.90
N GLY A 428 -6.74 3.35 30.79
CA GLY A 428 -7.84 4.08 31.41
C GLY A 428 -7.83 3.96 32.93
N ASN A 429 -8.86 3.35 33.52
CA ASN A 429 -9.01 3.10 34.97
C ASN A 429 -8.83 1.63 35.36
N PHE A 430 -8.15 0.81 34.53
CA PHE A 430 -8.03 -0.64 34.76
C PHE A 430 -7.49 -1.00 36.14
N PHE A 431 -6.43 -0.35 36.58
CA PHE A 431 -5.83 -0.67 37.89
C PHE A 431 -6.78 -0.41 39.06
N THR A 432 -7.61 0.64 38.96
CA THR A 432 -8.65 0.92 39.97
C THR A 432 -9.72 -0.15 39.96
N VAL A 433 -10.20 -0.55 38.79
CA VAL A 433 -11.23 -1.59 38.62
C VAL A 433 -10.69 -2.97 39.08
N ALA A 434 -9.48 -3.31 38.67
CA ALA A 434 -8.82 -4.55 39.01
C ALA A 434 -8.56 -4.65 40.53
N ALA A 435 -8.05 -3.61 41.18
CA ALA A 435 -7.82 -3.55 42.61
C ALA A 435 -9.12 -3.73 43.40
N LYS A 436 -10.23 -3.15 42.94
CA LYS A 436 -11.54 -3.30 43.55
C LYS A 436 -12.11 -4.70 43.36
N THR A 437 -11.96 -5.29 42.16
CA THR A 437 -12.52 -6.61 41.81
C THR A 437 -11.73 -7.74 42.46
N PHE A 438 -10.39 -7.67 42.48
CA PHE A 438 -9.53 -8.76 43.01
C PHE A 438 -9.24 -8.62 44.51
N PHE A 439 -9.07 -7.39 45.01
CA PHE A 439 -8.59 -7.15 46.38
C PHE A 439 -9.60 -6.40 47.26
N GLY A 440 -10.73 -5.93 46.71
CA GLY A 440 -11.70 -5.11 47.44
C GLY A 440 -11.16 -3.76 47.95
N LYS A 441 -9.99 -3.29 47.40
CA LYS A 441 -9.34 -2.06 47.80
C LYS A 441 -9.45 -1.01 46.66
N GLU A 442 -9.60 0.24 47.03
CA GLU A 442 -9.52 1.35 46.05
C GLU A 442 -8.06 1.74 45.86
N PHE A 443 -7.58 1.60 44.64
CA PHE A 443 -6.26 2.07 44.19
C PHE A 443 -6.46 3.05 43.04
N VAL A 444 -6.08 4.32 43.27
CA VAL A 444 -6.22 5.37 42.27
C VAL A 444 -4.83 5.93 41.96
N ILE A 445 -4.43 5.90 40.69
CA ILE A 445 -3.23 6.55 40.20
C ILE A 445 -3.56 8.02 40.03
N ARG A 446 -2.85 8.89 40.77
CA ARG A 446 -3.02 10.34 40.68
C ARG A 446 -2.29 10.86 39.43
N PRO A 447 -2.94 11.72 38.59
CA PRO A 447 -2.27 12.38 37.48
C PRO A 447 -1.16 13.30 37.99
N LEU A 448 -0.09 13.41 37.21
CA LEU A 448 1.02 14.32 37.53
C LEU A 448 0.64 15.80 37.26
N TRP A 449 -0.27 16.05 36.35
CA TRP A 449 -0.71 17.40 35.99
C TRP A 449 -2.21 17.57 36.24
N PHE A 450 -3.09 17.08 35.39
CA PHE A 450 -4.56 17.06 35.55
C PHE A 450 -5.15 15.87 34.83
N ASP A 451 -6.35 15.47 35.22
CA ASP A 451 -7.10 14.42 34.54
C ASP A 451 -7.98 15.02 33.44
N PRO A 452 -7.75 14.68 32.17
CA PRO A 452 -8.54 15.18 31.06
C PRO A 452 -10.03 14.84 31.14
N LEU A 453 -10.39 13.72 31.77
CA LEU A 453 -11.78 13.27 31.89
C LEU A 453 -12.57 14.09 32.91
N SER A 454 -11.89 14.52 33.97
CA SER A 454 -12.51 15.37 35.00
C SER A 454 -12.48 16.88 34.63
N GLU A 455 -11.43 17.31 33.87
CA GLU A 455 -11.23 18.72 33.54
C GLU A 455 -11.04 18.95 32.01
N PRO A 456 -12.05 18.62 31.18
CA PRO A 456 -11.91 18.67 29.72
C PRO A 456 -11.65 20.08 29.18
N MET A 457 -12.13 21.12 29.87
CA MET A 457 -11.90 22.52 29.49
C MET A 457 -10.43 22.93 29.56
N ARG A 458 -9.65 22.37 30.49
CA ARG A 458 -8.21 22.62 30.55
C ARG A 458 -7.50 22.01 29.35
N LEU A 459 -7.86 20.77 28.98
CA LEU A 459 -7.28 20.11 27.80
C LEU A 459 -7.66 20.87 26.52
N LEU A 460 -8.89 21.41 26.41
CA LEU A 460 -9.29 22.23 25.27
C LEU A 460 -8.40 23.48 25.14
N VAL A 461 -8.18 24.19 26.22
CA VAL A 461 -7.33 25.40 26.23
C VAL A 461 -5.89 25.04 25.82
N VAL A 462 -5.33 23.95 26.35
CA VAL A 462 -3.98 23.48 25.97
C VAL A 462 -3.93 23.13 24.48
N SER A 463 -4.94 22.43 23.97
CA SER A 463 -5.02 22.07 22.55
C SER A 463 -5.08 23.29 21.63
N LEU A 464 -5.88 24.31 22.00
CA LEU A 464 -5.98 25.54 21.21
C LEU A 464 -4.68 26.37 21.28
N ILE A 465 -4.01 26.42 22.43
CA ILE A 465 -2.71 27.11 22.55
C ILE A 465 -1.65 26.40 21.69
N LEU A 466 -1.55 25.06 21.75
CA LEU A 466 -0.63 24.31 20.90
C LEU A 466 -0.94 24.49 19.42
N GLY A 467 -2.23 24.55 19.05
CA GLY A 467 -2.70 24.85 17.70
C GLY A 467 -2.28 26.25 17.24
N ALA A 468 -2.49 27.26 18.07
CA ALA A 468 -2.08 28.62 17.76
C ALA A 468 -0.54 28.73 17.58
N ILE A 469 0.24 28.08 18.44
CA ILE A 469 1.71 28.04 18.28
C ILE A 469 2.09 27.40 16.95
N HIS A 470 1.45 26.28 16.61
CA HIS A 470 1.72 25.56 15.36
C HIS A 470 1.42 26.42 14.12
N LEU A 471 0.27 27.10 14.10
CA LEU A 471 -0.10 28.02 13.02
C LEU A 471 0.86 29.22 12.93
N PHE A 472 1.24 29.80 14.07
CA PHE A 472 2.23 30.89 14.08
C PHE A 472 3.58 30.41 13.53
N VAL A 473 4.04 29.22 13.91
CA VAL A 473 5.27 28.67 13.32
C VAL A 473 5.14 28.52 11.81
N GLY A 474 4.00 28.01 11.30
CA GLY A 474 3.76 27.91 9.85
C GLY A 474 3.82 29.24 9.13
N MET A 475 3.15 30.27 9.69
CA MET A 475 3.25 31.64 9.16
C MET A 475 4.68 32.19 9.23
N GLY A 476 5.44 31.85 10.29
CA GLY A 476 6.84 32.26 10.42
C GLY A 476 7.75 31.64 9.35
N VAL A 477 7.47 30.39 8.96
CA VAL A 477 8.17 29.71 7.85
C VAL A 477 7.90 30.45 6.53
N GLN A 478 6.64 30.80 6.27
CA GLN A 478 6.28 31.58 5.09
C GLN A 478 7.02 32.95 5.07
N ALA A 479 7.05 33.66 6.20
CA ALA A 479 7.78 34.91 6.31
C ALA A 479 9.28 34.74 5.99
N TYR A 480 9.88 33.65 6.50
CA TYR A 480 11.28 33.32 6.23
C TYR A 480 11.51 33.05 4.72
N MET A 481 10.60 32.33 4.07
CA MET A 481 10.67 32.06 2.63
C MET A 481 10.59 33.36 1.81
N ASP A 482 9.62 34.24 2.11
CA ASP A 482 9.46 35.51 1.42
C ASP A 482 10.68 36.44 1.59
N ILE A 483 11.32 36.44 2.77
CA ILE A 483 12.55 37.21 3.02
C ILE A 483 13.71 36.61 2.22
N LYS A 484 13.85 35.28 2.18
CA LYS A 484 14.88 34.58 1.42
C LYS A 484 14.77 34.84 -0.08
N ASP A 485 13.54 34.91 -0.59
CA ASP A 485 13.24 35.23 -1.99
C ASP A 485 13.40 36.73 -2.34
N GLY A 486 13.95 37.52 -1.42
CA GLY A 486 14.20 38.94 -1.65
C GLY A 486 12.97 39.85 -1.56
N ARG A 487 11.86 39.35 -0.97
CA ARG A 487 10.59 40.08 -0.81
C ARG A 487 10.23 40.42 0.65
N PRO A 488 11.10 41.11 1.41
CA PRO A 488 10.88 41.34 2.84
C PRO A 488 9.64 42.20 3.15
N LEU A 489 9.23 43.08 2.21
CA LEU A 489 8.02 43.88 2.38
C LEU A 489 6.75 43.02 2.29
N ASP A 490 6.75 41.98 1.47
CA ASP A 490 5.63 41.04 1.42
C ASP A 490 5.53 40.24 2.71
N ALA A 491 6.65 39.79 3.27
CA ALA A 491 6.68 39.14 4.59
C ALA A 491 6.10 40.03 5.69
N LEU A 492 6.42 41.35 5.69
CA LEU A 492 5.89 42.28 6.66
C LEU A 492 4.38 42.52 6.48
N PHE A 493 3.92 42.75 5.26
CA PHE A 493 2.53 43.10 5.02
C PHE A 493 1.57 41.91 5.00
N ASP A 494 2.02 40.79 4.47
CA ASP A 494 1.17 39.60 4.35
C ASP A 494 1.20 38.71 5.60
N ILE A 495 2.27 38.82 6.44
CA ILE A 495 2.43 37.97 7.63
C ILE A 495 2.58 38.78 8.91
N GLY A 496 3.45 39.80 8.93
CA GLY A 496 3.72 40.61 10.11
C GLY A 496 2.47 41.30 10.67
N LEU A 497 1.62 41.87 9.78
CA LEU A 497 0.33 42.47 10.17
C LEU A 497 -0.66 41.45 10.73
N TRP A 498 -0.65 40.21 10.23
CA TRP A 498 -1.45 39.12 10.77
C TRP A 498 -1.00 38.72 12.18
N TYR A 499 0.31 38.62 12.42
CA TYR A 499 0.82 38.42 13.78
C TYR A 499 0.35 39.51 14.72
N LEU A 500 0.46 40.78 14.30
CA LEU A 500 0.05 41.91 15.12
C LEU A 500 -1.46 41.84 15.45
N LEU A 501 -2.30 41.53 14.46
CA LEU A 501 -3.75 41.38 14.61
C LEU A 501 -4.10 40.22 15.56
N LEU A 502 -3.59 39.03 15.30
CA LEU A 502 -3.95 37.82 16.05
C LEU A 502 -3.45 37.88 17.48
N ILE A 503 -2.21 38.30 17.71
CA ILE A 503 -1.66 38.51 19.08
C ILE A 503 -2.43 39.62 19.79
N GLY A 504 -2.78 40.71 19.08
CA GLY A 504 -3.58 41.80 19.62
C GLY A 504 -4.96 41.34 20.09
N ILE A 505 -5.66 40.47 19.31
CA ILE A 505 -6.96 39.90 19.70
C ILE A 505 -6.81 39.00 20.93
N VAL A 506 -5.80 38.16 20.99
CA VAL A 506 -5.55 37.26 22.13
C VAL A 506 -5.27 38.07 23.40
N LEU A 507 -4.42 39.11 23.32
CA LEU A 507 -4.14 40.00 24.45
C LEU A 507 -5.37 40.81 24.84
N PHE A 508 -6.19 41.26 23.92
CA PHE A 508 -7.46 41.96 24.19
C PHE A 508 -8.44 41.04 24.93
N ALA A 509 -8.62 39.79 24.48
CA ALA A 509 -9.58 38.86 25.05
C ALA A 509 -9.15 38.31 26.44
N PHE A 510 -7.87 37.96 26.58
CA PHE A 510 -7.36 37.28 27.79
C PHE A 510 -6.41 38.12 28.64
N GLY A 511 -6.03 39.29 28.20
CA GLY A 511 -5.10 40.19 28.89
C GLY A 511 -5.59 40.74 30.25
N GLY A 512 -6.89 40.62 30.52
CA GLY A 512 -7.45 40.99 31.83
C GLY A 512 -6.85 40.25 33.02
N LYS A 513 -6.31 39.03 32.79
CA LYS A 513 -5.59 38.24 33.79
C LYS A 513 -4.12 38.70 33.98
N LEU A 514 -3.58 39.41 32.98
CA LEU A 514 -2.19 39.92 32.96
C LEU A 514 -2.08 41.38 33.43
N GLY A 515 -3.20 42.09 33.55
CA GLY A 515 -3.28 43.49 33.99
C GLY A 515 -3.99 44.40 32.95
N ALA A 516 -4.53 45.52 33.43
CA ALA A 516 -5.27 46.48 32.60
C ALA A 516 -4.43 47.05 31.43
N GLY A 517 -3.12 47.17 31.60
CA GLY A 517 -2.20 47.64 30.56
C GLY A 517 -2.12 46.68 29.36
N ALA A 518 -2.17 45.37 29.59
CA ALA A 518 -2.13 44.35 28.53
C ALA A 518 -3.34 44.41 27.61
N VAL A 519 -4.53 44.69 28.16
CA VAL A 519 -5.76 44.86 27.38
C VAL A 519 -5.67 46.11 26.48
N GLY A 520 -5.11 47.21 27.00
CA GLY A 520 -4.90 48.44 26.22
C GLY A 520 -3.94 48.25 25.06
N ILE A 521 -2.80 47.58 25.30
CA ILE A 521 -1.83 47.26 24.26
C ILE A 521 -2.45 46.30 23.22
N GLY A 522 -3.15 45.26 23.67
CA GLY A 522 -3.84 44.31 22.78
C GLY A 522 -4.83 45.00 21.85
N LYS A 523 -5.62 45.93 22.36
CA LYS A 523 -6.57 46.74 21.56
C LYS A 523 -5.85 47.57 20.48
N ILE A 524 -4.77 48.25 20.85
CA ILE A 524 -3.98 49.05 19.87
C ILE A 524 -3.39 48.14 18.80
N MET A 525 -2.76 47.04 19.18
CA MET A 525 -2.18 46.08 18.25
C MET A 525 -3.22 45.52 17.28
N ALA A 526 -4.41 45.15 17.77
CA ALA A 526 -5.50 44.62 16.92
C ALA A 526 -5.98 45.67 15.95
N ILE A 527 -6.16 46.93 16.35
CA ILE A 527 -6.60 48.03 15.48
C ILE A 527 -5.54 48.33 14.41
N VAL A 528 -4.26 48.44 14.80
CA VAL A 528 -3.16 48.73 13.86
C VAL A 528 -3.00 47.59 12.86
N GLY A 529 -3.10 46.33 13.32
CA GLY A 529 -3.07 45.14 12.44
C GLY A 529 -4.24 45.13 11.46
N ALA A 530 -5.48 45.37 11.93
CA ALA A 530 -6.66 45.38 11.07
C ALA A 530 -6.62 46.50 10.01
N VAL A 531 -6.26 47.72 10.42
CA VAL A 531 -6.10 48.86 9.50
C VAL A 531 -4.95 48.60 8.50
N GLY A 532 -3.83 48.06 9.00
CA GLY A 532 -2.70 47.67 8.16
C GLY A 532 -3.10 46.66 7.07
N ILE A 533 -3.80 45.59 7.43
CA ILE A 533 -4.29 44.57 6.48
C ILE A 533 -5.28 45.19 5.48
N LEU A 534 -6.18 46.06 5.95
CA LEU A 534 -7.16 46.73 5.10
C LEU A 534 -6.49 47.60 4.01
N LEU A 535 -5.41 48.29 4.37
CA LEU A 535 -4.67 49.17 3.45
C LEU A 535 -3.73 48.41 2.53
N THR A 536 -3.12 47.33 3.00
CA THR A 536 -2.07 46.58 2.24
C THR A 536 -2.61 45.37 1.49
N GLY A 537 -3.70 44.74 1.96
CA GLY A 537 -4.24 43.50 1.36
C GLY A 537 -4.76 43.65 -0.05
N GLY A 538 -5.06 44.90 -0.48
CA GLY A 538 -5.48 45.19 -1.87
C GLY A 538 -4.36 45.72 -2.80
N ARG A 539 -3.08 45.75 -2.36
CA ARG A 539 -1.99 46.42 -3.08
C ARG A 539 -1.74 45.87 -4.49
N LYS A 540 -2.02 44.59 -4.75
CA LYS A 540 -1.89 43.93 -6.05
C LYS A 540 -3.05 44.20 -7.03
N LYS A 541 -4.17 44.81 -6.55
CA LYS A 541 -5.34 45.11 -7.40
C LYS A 541 -5.26 46.53 -8.00
N LYS A 542 -5.76 46.68 -9.24
CA LYS A 542 -5.79 47.98 -9.92
C LYS A 542 -7.04 48.80 -9.47
N GLY A 543 -6.85 50.11 -9.21
CA GLY A 543 -7.90 51.05 -8.83
C GLY A 543 -8.19 51.11 -7.30
N ILE A 544 -8.70 52.29 -6.82
CA ILE A 544 -8.95 52.53 -5.38
C ILE A 544 -10.04 51.60 -4.86
N PHE A 545 -11.10 51.40 -5.63
CA PHE A 545 -12.20 50.50 -5.24
C PHE A 545 -11.72 49.01 -5.19
N GLY A 546 -10.86 48.60 -6.14
CA GLY A 546 -10.25 47.28 -6.13
C GLY A 546 -9.32 47.05 -4.93
N LYS A 547 -8.60 48.07 -4.49
CA LYS A 547 -7.74 48.03 -3.30
C LYS A 547 -8.55 47.90 -2.01
N LEU A 548 -9.64 48.63 -1.89
CA LEU A 548 -10.52 48.59 -0.70
C LEU A 548 -11.24 47.24 -0.58
N THR A 549 -11.84 46.75 -1.66
CA THR A 549 -12.49 45.42 -1.69
C THR A 549 -11.50 44.28 -1.47
N GLY A 550 -10.25 44.41 -1.99
CA GLY A 550 -9.17 43.48 -1.74
C GLY A 550 -8.76 43.42 -0.27
N GLY A 551 -8.60 44.61 0.37
CA GLY A 551 -8.29 44.70 1.80
C GLY A 551 -9.40 44.13 2.70
N LEU A 552 -10.68 44.40 2.36
CA LEU A 552 -11.82 43.82 3.09
C LEU A 552 -11.84 42.28 2.93
N GLY A 553 -11.58 41.77 1.74
CA GLY A 553 -11.47 40.34 1.48
C GLY A 553 -10.32 39.70 2.23
N SER A 554 -9.15 40.38 2.34
CA SER A 554 -8.03 39.90 3.15
C SER A 554 -8.40 39.87 4.63
N LEU A 555 -9.07 40.88 5.16
CA LEU A 555 -9.51 40.93 6.56
C LEU A 555 -10.55 39.83 6.89
N TYR A 556 -11.40 39.44 5.92
CA TYR A 556 -12.30 38.30 6.07
C TYR A 556 -11.55 36.98 6.28
N GLY A 557 -10.29 36.88 5.87
CA GLY A 557 -9.40 35.75 6.15
C GLY A 557 -9.23 35.43 7.65
N ILE A 558 -9.62 36.35 8.58
CA ILE A 558 -9.62 36.08 10.01
C ILE A 558 -10.52 34.89 10.37
N THR A 559 -11.61 34.68 9.64
CA THR A 559 -12.49 33.54 9.84
C THR A 559 -11.82 32.21 9.53
N SER A 560 -10.91 32.17 8.52
CA SER A 560 -10.11 30.99 8.22
C SER A 560 -9.13 30.67 9.35
N TYR A 561 -8.40 31.68 9.87
CA TYR A 561 -7.51 31.46 11.01
C TYR A 561 -8.24 31.00 12.28
N LEU A 562 -9.43 31.54 12.54
CA LEU A 562 -10.27 31.09 13.66
C LEU A 562 -10.72 29.64 13.46
N SER A 563 -11.15 29.28 12.26
CA SER A 563 -11.52 27.90 11.90
C SER A 563 -10.35 26.95 12.06
N ASP A 564 -9.14 27.35 11.60
CA ASP A 564 -7.93 26.56 11.75
C ASP A 564 -7.59 26.31 13.22
N VAL A 565 -7.63 27.33 14.07
CA VAL A 565 -7.42 27.18 15.53
C VAL A 565 -8.46 26.26 16.14
N LEU A 566 -9.76 26.41 15.79
CA LEU A 566 -10.82 25.54 16.30
C LEU A 566 -10.65 24.08 15.86
N SER A 567 -10.03 23.82 14.70
CA SER A 567 -9.71 22.46 14.23
C SER A 567 -8.85 21.66 15.21
N TYR A 568 -8.05 22.34 16.07
CA TYR A 568 -7.25 21.67 17.12
C TYR A 568 -8.08 21.17 18.31
N SER A 569 -9.38 21.48 18.38
CA SER A 569 -10.30 20.83 19.35
C SER A 569 -10.34 19.30 19.15
N ARG A 570 -9.91 18.81 17.99
CA ARG A 570 -9.76 17.38 17.67
C ARG A 570 -8.73 16.68 18.56
N LEU A 571 -7.71 17.41 19.04
CA LEU A 571 -6.76 16.89 20.02
C LEU A 571 -7.46 16.53 21.33
N LEU A 572 -8.38 17.40 21.79
CA LEU A 572 -9.24 17.11 22.94
C LEU A 572 -10.13 15.91 22.67
N ALA A 573 -10.86 15.91 21.55
CA ALA A 573 -11.86 14.88 21.26
C ALA A 573 -11.25 13.48 21.25
N LEU A 574 -10.10 13.29 20.60
CA LEU A 574 -9.43 11.99 20.52
C LEU A 574 -8.72 11.61 21.84
N GLY A 575 -8.09 12.58 22.51
CA GLY A 575 -7.49 12.34 23.83
C GLY A 575 -8.50 11.87 24.86
N LEU A 576 -9.73 12.45 24.85
CA LEU A 576 -10.81 11.97 25.70
C LEU A 576 -11.36 10.61 25.24
N ALA A 577 -11.53 10.41 23.93
CA ALA A 577 -12.09 9.18 23.39
C ALA A 577 -11.30 7.94 23.82
N THR A 578 -9.95 8.02 23.79
CA THR A 578 -9.08 6.91 24.22
C THR A 578 -9.34 6.52 25.67
N GLY A 579 -9.43 7.48 26.57
CA GLY A 579 -9.70 7.24 27.99
C GLY A 579 -11.10 6.75 28.26
N VAL A 580 -12.13 7.33 27.62
CA VAL A 580 -13.54 6.92 27.77
C VAL A 580 -13.74 5.49 27.27
N VAL A 581 -13.25 5.15 26.09
CA VAL A 581 -13.36 3.80 25.53
C VAL A 581 -12.71 2.77 26.43
N ALA A 582 -11.51 3.05 26.97
CA ALA A 582 -10.85 2.20 27.93
C ALA A 582 -11.69 1.98 29.19
N GLN A 583 -12.27 3.06 29.76
CA GLN A 583 -13.14 2.95 30.95
C GLN A 583 -14.40 2.14 30.69
N VAL A 584 -15.03 2.29 29.53
CA VAL A 584 -16.21 1.50 29.14
C VAL A 584 -15.89 0.01 29.11
N PHE A 585 -14.81 -0.41 28.45
CA PHE A 585 -14.39 -1.82 28.44
C PHE A 585 -14.07 -2.34 29.85
N ASN A 586 -13.36 -1.58 30.66
CA ASN A 586 -13.04 -1.96 32.03
C ASN A 586 -14.30 -2.12 32.90
N THR A 587 -15.27 -1.20 32.75
CA THR A 587 -16.55 -1.25 33.45
C THR A 587 -17.37 -2.46 33.02
N LEU A 588 -17.49 -2.72 31.71
CA LEU A 588 -18.18 -3.91 31.18
C LEU A 588 -17.56 -5.20 31.71
N GLY A 589 -16.22 -5.28 31.75
CA GLY A 589 -15.52 -6.45 32.31
C GLY A 589 -15.80 -6.65 33.80
N SER A 590 -16.06 -5.58 34.56
CA SER A 590 -16.33 -5.65 36.00
C SER A 590 -17.78 -5.97 36.38
N LEU A 591 -18.74 -5.91 35.40
CA LEU A 591 -20.18 -6.15 35.68
C LEU A 591 -20.49 -7.56 36.18
N ALA A 592 -19.66 -8.57 35.90
CA ALA A 592 -19.84 -9.91 36.39
C ALA A 592 -19.51 -10.08 37.91
N GLY A 593 -19.08 -9.03 38.60
CA GLY A 593 -18.82 -9.02 40.03
C GLY A 593 -17.53 -9.74 40.45
N GLY A 594 -17.33 -9.90 41.76
CA GLY A 594 -16.20 -10.64 42.32
C GLY A 594 -16.39 -12.16 42.23
N GLY A 595 -15.29 -12.87 42.02
CA GLY A 595 -15.27 -14.32 41.90
C GLY A 595 -14.44 -14.79 40.71
N ILE A 596 -14.19 -16.10 40.60
CA ILE A 596 -13.32 -16.66 39.54
C ILE A 596 -13.87 -16.36 38.15
N ALA A 597 -15.18 -16.51 37.93
CA ALA A 597 -15.83 -16.24 36.62
C ALA A 597 -15.76 -14.75 36.24
N GLY A 598 -16.02 -13.85 37.19
CA GLY A 598 -15.92 -12.41 36.96
C GLY A 598 -14.49 -11.96 36.68
N SER A 599 -13.52 -12.57 37.36
CA SER A 599 -12.09 -12.30 37.11
C SER A 599 -11.65 -12.74 35.72
N ILE A 600 -12.07 -13.88 35.23
CA ILE A 600 -11.78 -14.39 33.89
C ILE A 600 -12.43 -13.47 32.84
N LEU A 601 -13.70 -13.10 33.03
CA LEU A 601 -14.39 -12.19 32.10
C LEU A 601 -13.69 -10.82 32.03
N LEU A 602 -13.30 -10.27 33.20
CA LEU A 602 -12.56 -9.00 33.24
C LEU A 602 -11.28 -9.08 32.41
N ILE A 603 -10.48 -10.16 32.57
CA ILE A 603 -9.22 -10.32 31.83
C ILE A 603 -9.47 -10.44 30.31
N VAL A 604 -10.47 -11.23 29.89
CA VAL A 604 -10.81 -11.42 28.48
C VAL A 604 -11.29 -10.11 27.85
N VAL A 605 -12.24 -9.41 28.50
CA VAL A 605 -12.76 -8.13 28.02
C VAL A 605 -11.67 -7.07 28.00
N PHE A 606 -10.82 -7.02 29.01
CA PHE A 606 -9.67 -6.12 29.06
C PHE A 606 -8.67 -6.39 27.92
N ALA A 607 -8.29 -7.64 27.68
CA ALA A 607 -7.36 -7.98 26.62
C ALA A 607 -7.91 -7.60 25.23
N PHE A 608 -9.16 -7.96 24.96
CA PHE A 608 -9.85 -7.60 23.71
C PHE A 608 -9.99 -6.07 23.59
N GLY A 609 -10.51 -5.42 24.64
CA GLY A 609 -10.72 -3.98 24.66
C GLY A 609 -9.41 -3.19 24.49
N THR A 610 -8.31 -3.65 25.09
CA THR A 610 -6.99 -3.03 24.94
C THR A 610 -6.49 -3.07 23.51
N VAL A 611 -6.52 -4.26 22.87
CA VAL A 611 -6.07 -4.43 21.48
C VAL A 611 -6.94 -3.57 20.54
N PHE A 612 -8.26 -3.62 20.72
CA PHE A 612 -9.21 -2.86 19.94
C PHE A 612 -9.01 -1.34 20.10
N ASN A 613 -8.86 -0.87 21.33
CA ASN A 613 -8.68 0.53 21.66
C ASN A 613 -7.35 1.08 21.12
N ILE A 614 -6.24 0.35 21.27
CA ILE A 614 -4.95 0.72 20.69
C ILE A 614 -5.06 0.81 19.16
N ALA A 615 -5.64 -0.20 18.50
CA ALA A 615 -5.72 -0.23 17.05
C ALA A 615 -6.52 0.97 16.48
N ILE A 616 -7.72 1.23 17.03
CA ILE A 616 -8.58 2.31 16.53
C ILE A 616 -8.01 3.68 16.87
N ASN A 617 -7.58 3.91 18.11
CA ASN A 617 -7.13 5.24 18.52
C ASN A 617 -5.72 5.56 18.01
N ALA A 618 -4.82 4.58 17.85
CA ALA A 618 -3.53 4.82 17.20
C ALA A 618 -3.70 5.17 15.71
N LEU A 619 -4.61 4.48 14.99
CA LEU A 619 -4.97 4.84 13.62
C LEU A 619 -5.62 6.22 13.57
N GLY A 620 -6.55 6.53 14.48
CA GLY A 620 -7.18 7.83 14.60
C GLY A 620 -6.16 8.94 14.86
N ALA A 621 -5.26 8.73 15.82
CA ALA A 621 -4.17 9.68 16.14
C ALA A 621 -3.25 9.91 14.94
N PHE A 622 -2.91 8.85 14.18
CA PHE A 622 -2.12 8.97 12.96
C PHE A 622 -2.81 9.83 11.90
N VAL A 623 -4.05 9.47 11.52
CA VAL A 623 -4.80 10.16 10.47
C VAL A 623 -5.07 11.63 10.82
N HIS A 624 -5.48 11.88 12.05
CA HIS A 624 -5.81 13.24 12.47
C HIS A 624 -4.57 14.11 12.71
N SER A 625 -3.43 13.53 13.14
CA SER A 625 -2.16 14.24 13.17
C SER A 625 -1.70 14.62 11.77
N CYS A 626 -1.77 13.70 10.80
CA CYS A 626 -1.48 13.99 9.39
C CYS A 626 -2.36 15.14 8.87
N ARG A 627 -3.67 15.11 9.15
CA ARG A 627 -4.59 16.14 8.72
C ARG A 627 -4.23 17.53 9.27
N LEU A 628 -3.90 17.63 10.56
CA LEU A 628 -3.47 18.89 11.17
C LEU A 628 -2.19 19.45 10.51
N GLN A 629 -1.30 18.56 10.07
CA GLN A 629 -0.11 18.97 9.34
C GLN A 629 -0.43 19.41 7.91
N TYR A 630 -1.24 18.64 7.18
CA TYR A 630 -1.46 18.86 5.75
C TYR A 630 -2.39 20.04 5.46
N VAL A 631 -3.48 20.18 6.22
CA VAL A 631 -4.50 21.19 5.94
C VAL A 631 -4.17 22.51 6.65
N GLU A 632 -3.93 22.45 7.99
CA GLU A 632 -3.81 23.62 8.81
C GLU A 632 -2.37 24.21 8.75
N PHE A 633 -1.33 23.37 8.65
CA PHE A 633 0.06 23.82 8.69
C PHE A 633 0.66 24.01 7.29
N PHE A 634 0.67 22.98 6.44
CA PHE A 634 1.24 23.07 5.10
C PHE A 634 0.48 24.08 4.22
N GLY A 635 -0.84 24.18 4.38
CA GLY A 635 -1.65 25.19 3.70
C GLY A 635 -1.21 26.65 3.91
N LYS A 636 -0.27 26.92 4.83
CA LYS A 636 0.25 28.27 5.09
C LYS A 636 1.45 28.63 4.23
N PHE A 637 2.30 27.67 3.86
CA PHE A 637 3.58 27.96 3.22
C PHE A 637 4.05 26.94 2.20
N TYR A 638 3.44 25.77 2.11
CA TYR A 638 3.95 24.65 1.34
C TYR A 638 3.17 24.45 0.05
N THR A 639 3.86 24.48 -1.10
CA THR A 639 3.26 24.25 -2.42
C THR A 639 3.39 22.80 -2.86
N GLY A 640 4.51 22.16 -2.59
CA GLY A 640 4.78 20.80 -2.97
C GLY A 640 5.01 20.62 -4.47
N GLY A 641 4.82 19.39 -4.96
CA GLY A 641 4.94 19.06 -6.39
C GLY A 641 6.34 18.59 -6.81
N GLY A 642 7.28 18.47 -5.88
CA GLY A 642 8.63 17.98 -6.20
C GLY A 642 8.63 16.51 -6.64
N ARG A 643 9.43 16.19 -7.66
CA ARG A 643 9.67 14.85 -8.19
C ARG A 643 10.67 14.10 -7.30
N PRO A 644 10.42 12.85 -6.86
CA PRO A 644 11.39 12.10 -6.07
C PRO A 644 12.62 11.75 -6.90
N PHE A 645 13.80 11.89 -6.31
CA PHE A 645 15.04 11.41 -6.87
C PHE A 645 15.07 9.88 -6.90
N ALA A 646 15.19 9.30 -8.08
CA ALA A 646 15.19 7.86 -8.33
C ALA A 646 16.53 7.42 -8.96
N PRO A 647 17.60 7.26 -8.17
CA PRO A 647 18.90 6.90 -8.69
C PRO A 647 18.87 5.55 -9.39
N PHE A 648 19.68 5.42 -10.44
CA PHE A 648 19.97 4.17 -11.11
C PHE A 648 20.84 3.29 -10.23
N GLU A 649 20.18 2.57 -9.32
CA GLU A 649 20.81 1.69 -8.35
C GLU A 649 20.36 0.24 -8.51
N ARG A 650 21.07 -0.69 -7.90
CA ARG A 650 20.69 -2.11 -7.85
C ARG A 650 19.46 -2.31 -7.01
N LYS A 651 18.29 -2.44 -7.64
CA LYS A 651 17.02 -2.76 -6.97
C LYS A 651 16.87 -4.27 -6.89
N THR A 652 17.25 -4.87 -5.76
CA THR A 652 17.11 -6.30 -5.48
C THR A 652 16.02 -6.55 -4.45
N LYS A 653 15.31 -7.66 -4.59
CA LYS A 653 14.19 -8.04 -3.71
C LYS A 653 14.62 -8.97 -2.58
N TYR A 654 15.47 -9.95 -2.89
CA TYR A 654 15.86 -11.03 -1.97
C TYR A 654 17.28 -10.87 -1.42
N ILE A 655 18.16 -10.20 -2.15
CA ILE A 655 19.57 -10.03 -1.80
C ILE A 655 19.88 -8.56 -1.51
N LYS A 656 20.84 -8.32 -0.63
CA LYS A 656 21.46 -7.01 -0.45
C LYS A 656 22.94 -7.13 -0.77
N ILE A 657 23.37 -6.57 -1.90
CA ILE A 657 24.77 -6.53 -2.30
C ILE A 657 25.44 -5.39 -1.52
N LEU A 658 26.43 -5.74 -0.71
CA LEU A 658 27.18 -4.77 0.10
C LEU A 658 28.07 -3.92 -0.82
N LYS A 659 28.16 -2.60 -0.53
CA LYS A 659 29.12 -1.70 -1.18
C LYS A 659 30.50 -1.95 -0.56
N GLU A 660 31.53 -2.12 -1.37
CA GLU A 660 32.91 -2.14 -0.90
C GLU A 660 33.24 -0.74 -0.33
N GLY A 661 33.43 -0.64 0.96
CA GLY A 661 34.14 0.48 1.55
C GLY A 661 33.37 1.62 2.19
N ASN A 662 32.03 1.65 2.34
CA ASN A 662 31.40 2.66 3.21
C ASN A 662 29.91 2.40 3.49
N ASP A 663 29.59 1.71 4.57
CA ASP A 663 28.23 1.64 5.13
C ASP A 663 27.84 2.94 5.92
N ASN A 664 28.66 4.00 5.86
CA ASN A 664 28.50 5.21 6.70
C ASN A 664 27.94 6.46 6.00
N VAL A 665 27.48 6.34 4.73
CA VAL A 665 26.86 7.48 4.04
C VAL A 665 25.39 7.14 3.69
N LYS A 666 24.59 6.94 4.71
CA LYS A 666 23.11 7.08 4.62
C LYS A 666 22.57 7.69 5.88
#